data_2ba3eab663bb0d20f5e754c8cafb8f8d
#
_entry.id   2ba3eab663bb0d20f5e754c8cafb8f8d
#
_cell.length_a   1.000
_cell.length_b   1.000
_cell.length_c   1.000
_cell.angle_alpha   90.00
_cell.angle_beta   90.00
_cell.angle_gamma   90.00
#
_symmetry.space_group_name_H-M   'P 1'
#
loop_
_entity.id
_entity.type
_entity.pdbx_description
1 polymer ?
#
loop_
_entity_poly.entity_id
_entity_poly.type
_entity_poly.pdbx_seq_one_letter_code
_entity_poly.pdbx_strand_id
1 'polypeptide(L)'
;MFASVYYEIAAILAIAGVLGALGTALRQPLIISYIAAGIFVGPAVLGWATAASQVELMASIGIAVLLFVVGLKLDIGLISSVGPVALATGLGQVAFTSGVGFLIALALGFDTVAAIYVAVAPTFSSTIIIVKLLSDKREIDSLHGRIAVGFLIVQDIVVVITMIVLSAFAGNEGVTLTASLLRVAVMGVAFVIVIALLMRFVIPPVLERVARSPELLVMGAVAWAIALAALGDGLGFSKEVGAFLAGVSLASTKFREAIASRLVSLRDFLLLFFFIDLGTKLDVGSLGDQLVPAGIFSVFVLVGNPLIVVAIMGFMGYRRRTGFLAGLTVAQISEFSLILGALGVTLGHIGADTLSLITIVGIVTIALSTYMILYSHVLYARLEGPLRLFERDTPVREIAAEEGDSGPVRVDAIVFGLGRFGSRISAGLVDRGYRVLGVDFDPAAIREARARGLPTQYGDAEDPELTGTLPLQQAKWIVSTTPLVDVGLALLHALREHGYEGKVILTAHTDAEAERLKAGGADLVLLPFVDAADQAVDLLTGVNYPIDVRSAEDIGISVERVVVESGSSAAGARLLDLGGPTRPLIVMLRRGGRVFVPTGRTVLDEGDELFALGDEESVRELRDELEPAEANRAASETA
;
A
#
# COMPACT_ATOMS: atom_id res chain seq x y z
N MET A 1 -29.80 22.74 -28.79
CA MET A 1 -30.27 21.70 -27.89
C MET A 1 -30.20 20.36 -28.61
N PHE A 2 -29.82 19.29 -27.94
CA PHE A 2 -29.54 18.02 -28.57
C PHE A 2 -30.80 17.37 -29.15
N ALA A 3 -30.67 16.68 -30.29
CA ALA A 3 -31.81 16.03 -30.97
C ALA A 3 -32.32 14.79 -30.21
N SER A 4 -31.53 14.24 -29.26
CA SER A 4 -31.93 13.11 -28.39
C SER A 4 -31.08 13.06 -27.12
N VAL A 5 -31.59 12.38 -26.09
CA VAL A 5 -30.90 12.09 -24.83
C VAL A 5 -29.54 11.40 -25.05
N TYR A 6 -29.42 10.57 -26.10
CA TYR A 6 -28.18 9.90 -26.45
C TYR A 6 -27.03 10.88 -26.74
N TYR A 7 -27.28 11.94 -27.54
CA TYR A 7 -26.24 12.94 -27.84
C TYR A 7 -25.85 13.76 -26.62
N GLU A 8 -26.80 14.02 -25.73
CA GLU A 8 -26.53 14.72 -24.48
C GLU A 8 -25.64 13.90 -23.56
N ILE A 9 -25.95 12.62 -23.34
CA ILE A 9 -25.12 11.72 -22.54
C ILE A 9 -23.73 11.57 -23.18
N ALA A 10 -23.64 11.44 -24.50
CA ALA A 10 -22.35 11.36 -25.19
C ALA A 10 -21.49 12.63 -24.98
N ALA A 11 -22.12 13.81 -25.03
CA ALA A 11 -21.43 15.08 -24.77
C ALA A 11 -21.00 15.20 -23.30
N ILE A 12 -21.85 14.79 -22.36
CA ILE A 12 -21.52 14.74 -20.93
C ILE A 12 -20.30 13.84 -20.68
N LEU A 13 -20.30 12.65 -21.27
CA LEU A 13 -19.17 11.71 -21.14
C LEU A 13 -17.89 12.24 -21.77
N ALA A 14 -18.00 12.92 -22.93
CA ALA A 14 -16.82 13.55 -23.57
C ALA A 14 -16.23 14.67 -22.69
N ILE A 15 -17.07 15.54 -22.13
CA ILE A 15 -16.63 16.61 -21.22
C ILE A 15 -16.00 16.01 -19.96
N ALA A 16 -16.63 14.99 -19.36
CA ALA A 16 -16.10 14.31 -18.20
C ALA A 16 -14.73 13.64 -18.50
N GLY A 17 -14.58 13.06 -19.71
CA GLY A 17 -13.31 12.48 -20.17
C GLY A 17 -12.20 13.53 -20.31
N VAL A 18 -12.50 14.69 -20.91
CA VAL A 18 -11.53 15.79 -21.07
C VAL A 18 -11.12 16.36 -19.71
N LEU A 19 -12.10 16.66 -18.84
CA LEU A 19 -11.83 17.18 -17.50
C LEU A 19 -11.13 16.13 -16.62
N GLY A 20 -11.45 14.85 -16.80
CA GLY A 20 -10.77 13.74 -16.13
C GLY A 20 -9.28 13.66 -16.53
N ALA A 21 -8.98 13.78 -17.83
CA ALA A 21 -7.60 13.80 -18.31
C ALA A 21 -6.83 15.02 -17.76
N LEU A 22 -7.47 16.20 -17.72
CA LEU A 22 -6.87 17.39 -17.12
C LEU A 22 -6.64 17.23 -15.62
N GLY A 23 -7.62 16.68 -14.89
CA GLY A 23 -7.50 16.40 -13.45
C GLY A 23 -6.35 15.45 -13.15
N THR A 24 -6.22 14.38 -13.94
CA THR A 24 -5.11 13.43 -13.82
C THR A 24 -3.76 14.08 -14.06
N ALA A 25 -3.65 14.96 -15.08
CA ALA A 25 -2.44 15.74 -15.35
C ALA A 25 -2.08 16.66 -14.17
N LEU A 26 -3.07 17.18 -13.47
CA LEU A 26 -2.92 17.98 -12.25
C LEU A 26 -2.76 17.13 -10.97
N ARG A 27 -2.65 15.81 -11.09
CA ARG A 27 -2.57 14.85 -9.96
C ARG A 27 -3.78 14.95 -9.01
N GLN A 28 -4.95 15.27 -9.55
CA GLN A 28 -6.19 15.34 -8.79
C GLN A 28 -7.02 14.07 -8.94
N PRO A 29 -7.79 13.67 -7.91
CA PRO A 29 -8.76 12.58 -8.02
C PRO A 29 -9.84 12.88 -9.05
N LEU A 30 -10.27 11.85 -9.79
CA LEU A 30 -11.28 11.97 -10.85
C LEU A 30 -12.63 12.49 -10.34
N ILE A 31 -12.94 12.28 -9.06
CA ILE A 31 -14.17 12.79 -8.41
C ILE A 31 -14.33 14.30 -8.62
N ILE A 32 -13.25 15.07 -8.42
CA ILE A 32 -13.28 16.54 -8.61
C ILE A 32 -13.59 16.88 -10.06
N SER A 33 -12.99 16.17 -11.01
CA SER A 33 -13.21 16.38 -12.44
C SER A 33 -14.64 16.07 -12.84
N TYR A 34 -15.25 15.05 -12.26
CA TYR A 34 -16.63 14.67 -12.55
C TYR A 34 -17.65 15.66 -11.97
N ILE A 35 -17.41 16.14 -10.74
CA ILE A 35 -18.26 17.22 -10.16
C ILE A 35 -18.10 18.48 -10.99
N ALA A 36 -16.87 18.86 -11.39
CA ALA A 36 -16.64 20.00 -12.27
C ALA A 36 -17.34 19.84 -13.63
N ALA A 37 -17.37 18.64 -14.20
CA ALA A 37 -18.13 18.34 -15.41
C ALA A 37 -19.63 18.56 -15.19
N GLY A 38 -20.17 18.13 -14.05
CA GLY A 38 -21.56 18.36 -13.65
C GLY A 38 -21.90 19.85 -13.52
N ILE A 39 -21.04 20.64 -12.87
CA ILE A 39 -21.20 22.10 -12.77
C ILE A 39 -21.19 22.72 -14.16
N PHE A 40 -20.28 22.30 -15.03
CA PHE A 40 -20.14 22.87 -16.39
C PHE A 40 -21.34 22.54 -17.27
N VAL A 41 -21.89 21.32 -17.18
CA VAL A 41 -23.06 20.88 -17.96
C VAL A 41 -24.37 21.36 -17.33
N GLY A 42 -24.37 21.57 -16.02
CA GLY A 42 -25.54 21.97 -15.23
C GLY A 42 -26.07 23.37 -15.52
N PRO A 43 -27.10 23.79 -14.77
CA PRO A 43 -27.75 25.10 -14.90
C PRO A 43 -26.78 26.27 -14.73
N ALA A 44 -25.67 26.07 -14.07
CA ALA A 44 -24.67 27.09 -13.77
C ALA A 44 -23.95 27.65 -15.01
N VAL A 45 -23.69 26.81 -16.04
CA VAL A 45 -22.90 27.19 -17.22
C VAL A 45 -23.63 26.90 -18.52
N LEU A 46 -23.92 25.64 -18.86
CA LEU A 46 -24.51 25.27 -20.14
C LEU A 46 -26.03 25.05 -20.09
N GLY A 47 -26.58 24.75 -18.90
CA GLY A 47 -28.02 24.51 -18.74
C GLY A 47 -28.54 23.27 -19.50
N TRP A 48 -27.71 22.26 -19.69
CA TRP A 48 -28.10 21.01 -20.35
C TRP A 48 -28.77 20.10 -19.33
N ALA A 49 -30.09 20.16 -19.23
CA ALA A 49 -30.79 19.41 -18.18
C ALA A 49 -31.86 18.44 -18.73
N THR A 50 -31.88 18.15 -20.05
CA THR A 50 -32.92 17.29 -20.64
C THR A 50 -32.75 15.81 -20.28
N ALA A 51 -31.53 15.36 -19.96
CA ALA A 51 -31.19 14.00 -19.53
C ALA A 51 -31.10 13.84 -18.01
N ALA A 52 -31.57 14.80 -17.22
CA ALA A 52 -31.41 14.79 -15.76
C ALA A 52 -31.95 13.50 -15.10
N SER A 53 -33.13 13.01 -15.52
CA SER A 53 -33.71 11.79 -14.95
C SER A 53 -32.92 10.51 -15.27
N GLN A 54 -32.27 10.45 -16.44
CA GLN A 54 -31.42 9.32 -16.82
C GLN A 54 -30.09 9.34 -16.07
N VAL A 55 -29.49 10.51 -15.91
CA VAL A 55 -28.27 10.71 -15.10
C VAL A 55 -28.55 10.34 -13.65
N GLU A 56 -29.67 10.77 -13.08
CA GLU A 56 -30.09 10.44 -11.72
C GLU A 56 -30.35 8.95 -11.52
N LEU A 57 -30.96 8.27 -12.51
CA LEU A 57 -31.13 6.83 -12.47
C LEU A 57 -29.77 6.09 -12.47
N MET A 58 -28.86 6.48 -13.36
CA MET A 58 -27.49 5.90 -13.39
C MET A 58 -26.72 6.20 -12.10
N ALA A 59 -26.87 7.40 -11.54
CA ALA A 59 -26.32 7.78 -10.25
C ALA A 59 -26.84 6.89 -9.12
N SER A 60 -28.14 6.68 -9.04
CA SER A 60 -28.76 5.80 -8.02
C SER A 60 -28.27 4.34 -8.10
N ILE A 61 -28.14 3.82 -9.33
CA ILE A 61 -27.56 2.48 -9.56
C ILE A 61 -26.09 2.48 -9.14
N GLY A 62 -25.34 3.54 -9.45
CA GLY A 62 -23.95 3.69 -9.07
C GLY A 62 -23.74 3.66 -7.56
N ILE A 63 -24.54 4.39 -6.82
CA ILE A 63 -24.53 4.38 -5.34
C ILE A 63 -24.86 2.97 -4.82
N ALA A 64 -25.88 2.31 -5.37
CA ALA A 64 -26.25 0.96 -4.96
C ALA A 64 -25.10 -0.04 -5.20
N VAL A 65 -24.43 0.01 -6.35
CA VAL A 65 -23.26 -0.85 -6.65
C VAL A 65 -22.09 -0.50 -5.75
N LEU A 66 -21.84 0.78 -5.46
CA LEU A 66 -20.78 1.19 -4.52
C LEU A 66 -21.02 0.58 -3.14
N LEU A 67 -22.20 0.79 -2.56
CA LEU A 67 -22.53 0.30 -1.23
C LEU A 67 -22.57 -1.23 -1.15
N PHE A 68 -23.01 -1.88 -2.22
CA PHE A 68 -22.89 -3.33 -2.36
C PHE A 68 -21.43 -3.80 -2.30
N VAL A 69 -20.51 -3.16 -3.04
CA VAL A 69 -19.08 -3.51 -3.03
C VAL A 69 -18.46 -3.24 -1.66
N VAL A 70 -18.86 -2.15 -0.98
CA VAL A 70 -18.42 -1.85 0.39
C VAL A 70 -18.91 -2.93 1.36
N GLY A 71 -20.20 -3.29 1.31
CA GLY A 71 -20.75 -4.38 2.10
C GLY A 71 -20.05 -5.72 1.85
N LEU A 72 -19.73 -6.01 0.59
CA LEU A 72 -19.02 -7.23 0.17
C LEU A 72 -17.58 -7.31 0.73
N LYS A 73 -16.92 -6.16 0.87
CA LYS A 73 -15.56 -6.08 1.44
C LYS A 73 -15.54 -6.08 2.97
N LEU A 74 -16.68 -5.96 3.61
CA LEU A 74 -16.77 -5.91 5.07
C LEU A 74 -16.50 -7.30 5.65
N ASP A 75 -15.26 -7.48 6.11
CA ASP A 75 -14.82 -8.71 6.77
C ASP A 75 -14.87 -8.53 8.29
N ILE A 76 -15.76 -9.27 8.94
CA ILE A 76 -15.90 -9.26 10.41
C ILE A 76 -14.59 -9.72 11.09
N GLY A 77 -13.82 -10.60 10.43
CA GLY A 77 -12.48 -11.01 10.87
C GLY A 77 -11.46 -9.85 10.81
N LEU A 78 -11.59 -8.96 9.82
CA LEU A 78 -10.74 -7.79 9.68
C LEU A 78 -10.94 -6.79 10.82
N ILE A 79 -12.17 -6.64 11.32
CA ILE A 79 -12.47 -5.79 12.48
C ILE A 79 -11.67 -6.23 13.72
N SER A 80 -11.51 -7.53 13.92
CA SER A 80 -10.71 -8.07 15.02
C SER A 80 -9.19 -7.87 14.83
N SER A 81 -8.72 -7.74 13.58
CA SER A 81 -7.32 -7.54 13.23
C SER A 81 -6.87 -6.07 13.21
N VAL A 82 -7.83 -5.13 13.08
CA VAL A 82 -7.61 -3.67 12.98
C VAL A 82 -6.92 -3.09 14.23
N GLY A 83 -7.00 -3.79 15.34
CA GLY A 83 -6.35 -3.40 16.58
C GLY A 83 -7.02 -2.22 17.31
N PRO A 84 -6.78 -2.11 18.62
CA PRO A 84 -7.45 -1.10 19.48
C PRO A 84 -7.09 0.34 19.08
N VAL A 85 -5.97 0.56 18.40
CA VAL A 85 -5.54 1.89 17.96
C VAL A 85 -6.42 2.44 16.86
N ALA A 86 -6.64 1.67 15.81
CA ALA A 86 -7.47 2.10 14.70
C ALA A 86 -8.93 2.30 15.13
N LEU A 87 -9.43 1.44 16.03
CA LEU A 87 -10.78 1.60 16.60
C LEU A 87 -10.88 2.89 17.44
N ALA A 88 -9.93 3.12 18.36
CA ALA A 88 -9.95 4.29 19.22
C ALA A 88 -9.74 5.59 18.41
N THR A 89 -8.83 5.57 17.43
CA THR A 89 -8.58 6.73 16.55
C THR A 89 -9.80 7.01 15.66
N GLY A 90 -10.37 5.98 15.02
CA GLY A 90 -11.53 6.13 14.14
C GLY A 90 -12.77 6.64 14.89
N LEU A 91 -13.18 5.97 15.97
CA LEU A 91 -14.35 6.39 16.76
C LEU A 91 -14.11 7.72 17.48
N GLY A 92 -12.91 7.93 18.03
CA GLY A 92 -12.55 9.18 18.70
C GLY A 92 -12.59 10.37 17.76
N GLN A 93 -12.04 10.21 16.54
CA GLN A 93 -12.08 11.25 15.51
C GLN A 93 -13.52 11.52 15.05
N VAL A 94 -14.34 10.50 14.77
CA VAL A 94 -15.75 10.67 14.40
C VAL A 94 -16.51 11.42 15.50
N ALA A 95 -16.40 10.99 16.75
CA ALA A 95 -17.10 11.64 17.87
C ALA A 95 -16.69 13.11 18.04
N PHE A 96 -15.39 13.40 17.99
CA PHE A 96 -14.89 14.76 18.16
C PHE A 96 -15.28 15.64 16.97
N THR A 97 -15.07 15.18 15.74
CA THR A 97 -15.37 15.95 14.53
C THR A 97 -16.87 16.23 14.41
N SER A 98 -17.73 15.23 14.70
CA SER A 98 -19.18 15.46 14.74
C SER A 98 -19.57 16.43 15.84
N GLY A 99 -19.02 16.30 17.05
CA GLY A 99 -19.32 17.19 18.16
C GLY A 99 -18.90 18.64 17.92
N VAL A 100 -17.66 18.86 17.51
CA VAL A 100 -17.14 20.20 17.20
C VAL A 100 -17.81 20.79 15.95
N GLY A 101 -17.97 19.97 14.90
CA GLY A 101 -18.67 20.36 13.69
C GLY A 101 -20.11 20.79 13.95
N PHE A 102 -20.82 20.09 14.86
CA PHE A 102 -22.17 20.47 15.28
C PHE A 102 -22.21 21.83 15.97
N LEU A 103 -21.27 22.09 16.87
CA LEU A 103 -21.16 23.40 17.53
C LEU A 103 -20.84 24.51 16.53
N ILE A 104 -19.95 24.27 15.56
CA ILE A 104 -19.64 25.20 14.48
C ILE A 104 -20.90 25.47 13.65
N ALA A 105 -21.65 24.43 13.26
CA ALA A 105 -22.87 24.59 12.46
C ALA A 105 -23.94 25.41 13.20
N LEU A 106 -24.16 25.14 14.49
CA LEU A 106 -25.08 25.93 15.32
C LEU A 106 -24.63 27.40 15.44
N ALA A 107 -23.33 27.64 15.61
CA ALA A 107 -22.77 29.00 15.67
C ALA A 107 -22.91 29.76 14.34
N LEU A 108 -22.95 29.05 13.22
CA LEU A 108 -23.22 29.61 11.89
C LEU A 108 -24.71 29.79 11.59
N GLY A 109 -25.61 29.40 12.52
CA GLY A 109 -27.05 29.61 12.41
C GLY A 109 -27.83 28.52 11.68
N PHE A 110 -27.23 27.34 11.45
CA PHE A 110 -27.95 26.20 10.88
C PHE A 110 -28.99 25.67 11.89
N ASP A 111 -30.13 25.23 11.39
CA ASP A 111 -31.08 24.50 12.21
C ASP A 111 -30.48 23.16 12.70
N THR A 112 -31.08 22.58 13.74
CA THR A 112 -30.54 21.39 14.40
C THR A 112 -30.36 20.21 13.45
N VAL A 113 -31.28 20.01 12.50
CA VAL A 113 -31.22 18.85 11.58
C VAL A 113 -30.14 19.09 10.53
N ALA A 114 -30.10 20.27 9.91
CA ALA A 114 -29.01 20.61 8.99
C ALA A 114 -27.66 20.61 9.70
N ALA A 115 -27.58 21.11 10.94
CA ALA A 115 -26.37 21.08 11.75
C ALA A 115 -25.84 19.65 11.98
N ILE A 116 -26.72 18.65 12.19
CA ILE A 116 -26.32 17.23 12.30
C ILE A 116 -25.69 16.76 10.98
N TYR A 117 -26.32 17.01 9.83
CA TYR A 117 -25.78 16.59 8.53
C TYR A 117 -24.43 17.25 8.22
N VAL A 118 -24.35 18.58 8.42
CA VAL A 118 -23.11 19.35 8.17
C VAL A 118 -21.99 18.96 9.14
N ALA A 119 -22.32 18.54 10.37
CA ALA A 119 -21.35 18.07 11.36
C ALA A 119 -20.86 16.65 11.10
N VAL A 120 -21.75 15.75 10.69
CA VAL A 120 -21.44 14.34 10.51
C VAL A 120 -20.76 14.10 9.17
N ALA A 121 -21.17 14.79 8.09
CA ALA A 121 -20.55 14.62 6.78
C ALA A 121 -19.01 14.79 6.79
N PRO A 122 -18.41 15.78 7.45
CA PRO A 122 -16.96 15.96 7.51
C PRO A 122 -16.19 14.91 8.30
N THR A 123 -16.86 14.00 8.98
CA THR A 123 -16.20 12.99 9.82
C THR A 123 -15.64 11.82 9.03
N PHE A 124 -16.14 11.60 7.83
CA PHE A 124 -15.76 10.47 7.00
C PHE A 124 -14.74 10.87 5.96
N SER A 125 -13.69 10.07 5.81
CA SER A 125 -12.62 10.31 4.84
C SER A 125 -12.63 9.24 3.76
N SER A 126 -12.22 9.58 2.53
CA SER A 126 -12.27 8.65 1.40
C SER A 126 -11.22 7.55 1.51
N THR A 127 -11.66 6.33 1.77
CA THR A 127 -10.80 5.13 1.78
C THR A 127 -10.18 4.89 0.41
N ILE A 128 -10.93 5.09 -0.69
CA ILE A 128 -10.45 4.82 -2.05
C ILE A 128 -9.30 5.75 -2.43
N ILE A 129 -9.45 7.05 -2.20
CA ILE A 129 -8.43 8.06 -2.54
C ILE A 129 -7.17 7.83 -1.68
N ILE A 130 -7.34 7.62 -0.38
CA ILE A 130 -6.23 7.47 0.55
C ILE A 130 -5.43 6.18 0.28
N VAL A 131 -6.10 5.05 0.14
CA VAL A 131 -5.43 3.77 -0.18
C VAL A 131 -4.66 3.88 -1.50
N LYS A 132 -5.21 4.56 -2.51
CA LYS A 132 -4.51 4.80 -3.76
C LYS A 132 -3.27 5.69 -3.55
N LEU A 133 -3.40 6.83 -2.87
CA LEU A 133 -2.27 7.74 -2.62
C LEU A 133 -1.16 7.08 -1.80
N LEU A 134 -1.52 6.33 -0.75
CA LEU A 134 -0.55 5.57 0.05
C LEU A 134 0.11 4.46 -0.78
N SER A 135 -0.64 3.80 -1.66
CA SER A 135 -0.10 2.78 -2.58
C SER A 135 0.86 3.39 -3.60
N ASP A 136 0.49 4.53 -4.19
CA ASP A 136 1.33 5.25 -5.16
C ASP A 136 2.65 5.73 -4.52
N LYS A 137 2.60 6.11 -3.24
CA LYS A 137 3.78 6.44 -2.42
C LYS A 137 4.50 5.22 -1.85
N ARG A 138 3.95 4.01 -1.99
CA ARG A 138 4.43 2.75 -1.39
C ARG A 138 4.46 2.77 0.15
N GLU A 139 3.60 3.58 0.76
CA GLU A 139 3.48 3.75 2.22
C GLU A 139 2.32 2.97 2.85
N ILE A 140 1.57 2.18 2.06
CA ILE A 140 0.38 1.46 2.55
C ILE A 140 0.72 0.45 3.65
N ASP A 141 1.88 -0.18 3.58
CA ASP A 141 2.36 -1.17 4.55
C ASP A 141 3.12 -0.54 5.72
N SER A 142 3.40 0.77 5.67
CA SER A 142 4.00 1.51 6.78
C SER A 142 3.11 1.51 8.02
N LEU A 143 3.66 1.82 9.20
CA LEU A 143 2.88 1.88 10.44
C LEU A 143 1.73 2.88 10.34
N HIS A 144 2.02 4.11 9.87
CA HIS A 144 0.99 5.12 9.67
C HIS A 144 -0.03 4.73 8.61
N GLY A 145 0.39 4.08 7.52
CA GLY A 145 -0.49 3.59 6.46
C GLY A 145 -1.44 2.51 6.97
N ARG A 146 -0.94 1.52 7.72
CA ARG A 146 -1.77 0.44 8.30
C ARG A 146 -2.76 0.98 9.34
N ILE A 147 -2.33 1.91 10.19
CA ILE A 147 -3.23 2.56 11.17
C ILE A 147 -4.29 3.37 10.41
N ALA A 148 -3.89 4.13 9.36
CA ALA A 148 -4.79 4.90 8.53
C ALA A 148 -5.86 4.02 7.87
N VAL A 149 -5.46 2.96 7.17
CA VAL A 149 -6.40 2.01 6.56
C VAL A 149 -7.33 1.41 7.62
N GLY A 150 -6.78 1.07 8.79
CA GLY A 150 -7.57 0.53 9.89
C GLY A 150 -8.68 1.47 10.38
N PHE A 151 -8.38 2.72 10.67
CA PHE A 151 -9.41 3.65 11.15
C PHE A 151 -10.37 4.11 10.03
N LEU A 152 -9.92 4.15 8.74
CA LEU A 152 -10.82 4.39 7.62
C LEU A 152 -11.89 3.29 7.49
N ILE A 153 -11.52 2.02 7.68
CA ILE A 153 -12.49 0.92 7.73
C ILE A 153 -13.52 1.14 8.86
N VAL A 154 -13.07 1.61 10.02
CA VAL A 154 -13.99 1.95 11.13
C VAL A 154 -14.94 3.07 10.71
N GLN A 155 -14.46 4.11 10.05
CA GLN A 155 -15.29 5.21 9.52
C GLN A 155 -16.31 4.71 8.50
N ASP A 156 -15.93 3.81 7.58
CA ASP A 156 -16.84 3.24 6.58
C ASP A 156 -17.99 2.46 7.25
N ILE A 157 -17.72 1.75 8.34
CA ILE A 157 -18.78 1.09 9.13
C ILE A 157 -19.69 2.13 9.79
N VAL A 158 -19.11 3.16 10.40
CA VAL A 158 -19.89 4.20 11.10
C VAL A 158 -20.77 4.98 10.13
N VAL A 159 -20.29 5.31 8.90
CA VAL A 159 -21.12 6.03 7.92
C VAL A 159 -22.33 5.22 7.51
N VAL A 160 -22.18 3.92 7.30
CA VAL A 160 -23.31 3.05 6.95
C VAL A 160 -24.32 2.97 8.09
N ILE A 161 -23.86 2.80 9.34
CA ILE A 161 -24.75 2.83 10.52
C ILE A 161 -25.48 4.17 10.60
N THR A 162 -24.77 5.28 10.35
CA THR A 162 -25.36 6.62 10.32
C THR A 162 -26.44 6.76 9.26
N MET A 163 -26.20 6.26 8.04
CA MET A 163 -27.20 6.27 6.97
C MET A 163 -28.43 5.45 7.34
N ILE A 164 -28.27 4.28 7.96
CA ILE A 164 -29.36 3.44 8.46
C ILE A 164 -30.18 4.21 9.51
N VAL A 165 -29.51 4.82 10.48
CA VAL A 165 -30.15 5.58 11.55
C VAL A 165 -30.93 6.79 10.98
N LEU A 166 -30.34 7.56 10.09
CA LEU A 166 -30.98 8.74 9.48
C LEU A 166 -32.16 8.35 8.60
N SER A 167 -32.05 7.27 7.82
CA SER A 167 -33.17 6.74 7.03
C SER A 167 -34.35 6.31 7.91
N ALA A 168 -34.07 5.84 9.10
CA ALA A 168 -35.08 5.41 10.06
C ALA A 168 -35.96 6.55 10.62
N PHE A 169 -35.47 7.78 10.59
CA PHE A 169 -36.22 8.97 11.02
C PHE A 169 -37.09 9.59 9.92
N ALA A 170 -36.99 9.11 8.67
CA ALA A 170 -37.78 9.60 7.57
C ALA A 170 -39.27 9.20 7.71
N GLY A 171 -40.16 10.14 7.44
CA GLY A 171 -41.61 9.85 7.27
C GLY A 171 -42.43 9.71 8.53
N ASN A 172 -41.97 10.18 9.68
CA ASN A 172 -42.66 10.02 10.98
C ASN A 172 -43.33 11.30 11.52
N GLU A 173 -44.02 12.06 10.70
CA GLU A 173 -44.84 13.17 11.17
C GLU A 173 -46.02 12.62 12.04
N GLY A 174 -46.00 12.92 13.34
CA GLY A 174 -47.09 12.61 14.27
C GLY A 174 -46.96 11.31 15.09
N VAL A 175 -45.88 10.56 14.95
CA VAL A 175 -45.63 9.35 15.77
C VAL A 175 -44.64 9.67 16.91
N THR A 176 -44.86 9.13 18.09
CA THR A 176 -43.92 9.31 19.23
C THR A 176 -42.56 8.68 18.88
N LEU A 177 -41.47 9.35 19.29
CA LEU A 177 -40.08 8.90 19.03
C LEU A 177 -39.87 7.42 19.37
N THR A 178 -40.47 6.98 20.51
CA THR A 178 -40.37 5.59 20.98
C THR A 178 -41.05 4.59 20.05
N ALA A 179 -42.22 4.95 19.49
CA ALA A 179 -42.93 4.07 18.55
C ALA A 179 -42.22 3.98 17.18
N SER A 180 -41.62 5.09 16.71
CA SER A 180 -40.80 5.11 15.50
C SER A 180 -39.56 4.26 15.66
N LEU A 181 -38.80 4.43 16.74
CA LEU A 181 -37.63 3.62 17.04
C LEU A 181 -37.96 2.13 17.18
N LEU A 182 -39.06 1.78 17.83
CA LEU A 182 -39.49 0.39 17.97
C LEU A 182 -39.85 -0.21 16.60
N ARG A 183 -40.60 0.52 15.77
CA ARG A 183 -40.99 0.09 14.43
C ARG A 183 -39.75 -0.17 13.57
N VAL A 184 -38.78 0.75 13.56
CA VAL A 184 -37.54 0.62 12.83
C VAL A 184 -36.70 -0.55 13.35
N ALA A 185 -36.60 -0.72 14.66
CA ALA A 185 -35.90 -1.84 15.27
C ALA A 185 -36.53 -3.17 14.86
N VAL A 186 -37.86 -3.30 14.92
CA VAL A 186 -38.58 -4.51 14.55
C VAL A 186 -38.44 -4.81 13.06
N MET A 187 -38.63 -3.81 12.17
CA MET A 187 -38.46 -3.97 10.73
C MET A 187 -37.01 -4.24 10.37
N GLY A 188 -36.06 -3.57 11.00
CA GLY A 188 -34.62 -3.82 10.79
C GLY A 188 -34.23 -5.25 11.19
N VAL A 189 -34.66 -5.71 12.36
CA VAL A 189 -34.43 -7.09 12.80
C VAL A 189 -35.10 -8.09 11.84
N ALA A 190 -36.33 -7.84 11.42
CA ALA A 190 -37.01 -8.69 10.46
C ALA A 190 -36.27 -8.75 9.12
N PHE A 191 -35.78 -7.60 8.62
CA PHE A 191 -35.01 -7.53 7.38
C PHE A 191 -33.68 -8.29 7.49
N VAL A 192 -32.96 -8.12 8.61
CA VAL A 192 -31.71 -8.87 8.88
C VAL A 192 -32.00 -10.39 8.97
N ILE A 193 -33.09 -10.81 9.61
CA ILE A 193 -33.48 -12.22 9.67
C ILE A 193 -33.77 -12.77 8.26
N VAL A 194 -34.51 -12.03 7.44
CA VAL A 194 -34.80 -12.44 6.06
C VAL A 194 -33.50 -12.62 5.26
N ILE A 195 -32.58 -11.65 5.36
CA ILE A 195 -31.28 -11.74 4.71
C ILE A 195 -30.49 -12.94 5.23
N ALA A 196 -30.44 -13.17 6.55
CA ALA A 196 -29.75 -14.31 7.13
C ALA A 196 -30.32 -15.65 6.66
N LEU A 197 -31.65 -15.77 6.50
CA LEU A 197 -32.30 -16.94 5.92
C LEU A 197 -31.92 -17.11 4.45
N LEU A 198 -31.93 -16.04 3.65
CA LEU A 198 -31.50 -16.05 2.26
C LEU A 198 -30.05 -16.47 2.13
N MET A 199 -29.15 -15.93 2.98
CA MET A 199 -27.73 -16.31 3.04
C MET A 199 -27.53 -17.81 3.31
N ARG A 200 -28.35 -18.37 4.17
CA ARG A 200 -28.19 -19.77 4.57
C ARG A 200 -28.79 -20.76 3.56
N PHE A 201 -29.92 -20.44 2.94
CA PHE A 201 -30.70 -21.41 2.16
C PHE A 201 -30.73 -21.11 0.66
N VAL A 202 -30.70 -19.85 0.24
CA VAL A 202 -30.92 -19.44 -1.15
C VAL A 202 -29.62 -19.07 -1.85
N ILE A 203 -28.79 -18.27 -1.21
CA ILE A 203 -27.57 -17.72 -1.83
C ILE A 203 -26.57 -18.82 -2.23
N PRO A 204 -26.19 -19.80 -1.37
CA PRO A 204 -25.17 -20.78 -1.73
C PRO A 204 -25.53 -21.60 -3.00
N PRO A 205 -26.71 -22.21 -3.11
CA PRO A 205 -27.04 -23.00 -4.32
C PRO A 205 -27.23 -22.15 -5.59
N VAL A 206 -27.65 -20.89 -5.44
CA VAL A 206 -27.77 -19.95 -6.57
C VAL A 206 -26.40 -19.54 -7.05
N LEU A 207 -25.53 -19.10 -6.14
CA LEU A 207 -24.16 -18.69 -6.46
C LEU A 207 -23.35 -19.82 -7.11
N GLU A 208 -23.46 -21.05 -6.64
CA GLU A 208 -22.75 -22.18 -7.24
C GLU A 208 -23.16 -22.45 -8.68
N ARG A 209 -24.42 -22.16 -9.02
CA ARG A 209 -24.92 -22.29 -10.42
C ARG A 209 -24.47 -21.11 -11.28
N VAL A 210 -24.57 -19.88 -10.75
CA VAL A 210 -24.23 -18.63 -11.44
C VAL A 210 -22.74 -18.49 -11.63
N ALA A 211 -21.93 -18.96 -10.68
CA ALA A 211 -20.46 -18.89 -10.72
C ALA A 211 -19.80 -19.78 -11.82
N ARG A 212 -20.59 -20.58 -12.54
CA ARG A 212 -20.07 -21.34 -13.70
C ARG A 212 -19.70 -20.44 -14.88
N SER A 213 -20.29 -19.23 -14.97
CA SER A 213 -19.93 -18.20 -15.94
C SER A 213 -19.58 -16.92 -15.19
N PRO A 214 -18.41 -16.33 -15.48
CA PRO A 214 -18.02 -15.05 -14.91
C PRO A 214 -19.01 -13.92 -15.19
N GLU A 215 -19.63 -13.91 -16.36
CA GLU A 215 -20.62 -12.93 -16.78
C GLU A 215 -21.90 -13.05 -15.96
N LEU A 216 -22.39 -14.30 -15.76
CA LEU A 216 -23.54 -14.56 -14.92
C LEU A 216 -23.30 -14.21 -13.47
N LEU A 217 -22.06 -14.41 -12.97
CA LEU A 217 -21.70 -14.04 -11.60
C LEU A 217 -21.81 -12.53 -11.37
N VAL A 218 -21.30 -11.71 -12.31
CA VAL A 218 -21.39 -10.23 -12.23
C VAL A 218 -22.85 -9.79 -12.37
N MET A 219 -23.57 -10.31 -13.38
CA MET A 219 -24.97 -9.97 -13.59
C MET A 219 -25.83 -10.36 -12.38
N GLY A 220 -25.63 -11.55 -11.82
CA GLY A 220 -26.32 -12.01 -10.63
C GLY A 220 -26.04 -11.16 -9.40
N ALA A 221 -24.80 -10.73 -9.22
CA ALA A 221 -24.41 -9.84 -8.12
C ALA A 221 -25.06 -8.45 -8.24
N VAL A 222 -25.05 -7.85 -9.43
CA VAL A 222 -25.72 -6.57 -9.69
C VAL A 222 -27.24 -6.68 -9.52
N ALA A 223 -27.85 -7.73 -10.09
CA ALA A 223 -29.28 -7.99 -9.93
C ALA A 223 -29.66 -8.15 -8.45
N TRP A 224 -28.84 -8.85 -7.67
CA TRP A 224 -29.02 -9.02 -6.23
C TRP A 224 -28.93 -7.69 -5.48
N ALA A 225 -27.91 -6.86 -5.79
CA ALA A 225 -27.74 -5.55 -5.20
C ALA A 225 -28.96 -4.64 -5.45
N ILE A 226 -29.43 -4.58 -6.70
CA ILE A 226 -30.58 -3.73 -7.08
C ILE A 226 -31.88 -4.29 -6.50
N ALA A 227 -32.07 -5.60 -6.48
CA ALA A 227 -33.27 -6.23 -5.92
C ALA A 227 -33.41 -5.94 -4.41
N LEU A 228 -32.31 -6.07 -3.63
CA LEU A 228 -32.35 -5.75 -2.21
C LEU A 228 -32.40 -4.25 -1.95
N ALA A 229 -31.83 -3.41 -2.81
CA ALA A 229 -32.03 -1.96 -2.75
C ALA A 229 -33.51 -1.60 -2.90
N ALA A 230 -34.18 -2.16 -3.92
CA ALA A 230 -35.62 -1.94 -4.15
C ALA A 230 -36.49 -2.52 -3.02
N LEU A 231 -36.11 -3.69 -2.48
CA LEU A 231 -36.81 -4.28 -1.33
C LEU A 231 -36.65 -3.42 -0.08
N GLY A 232 -35.46 -2.89 0.19
CA GLY A 232 -35.19 -1.97 1.29
C GLY A 232 -36.05 -0.71 1.20
N ASP A 233 -36.10 -0.09 0.02
CA ASP A 233 -36.94 1.08 -0.27
C ASP A 233 -38.44 0.78 -0.03
N GLY A 234 -38.92 -0.35 -0.53
CA GLY A 234 -40.31 -0.81 -0.34
C GLY A 234 -40.69 -1.13 1.11
N LEU A 235 -39.71 -1.45 1.96
CA LEU A 235 -39.89 -1.70 3.40
C LEU A 235 -39.76 -0.42 4.24
N GLY A 236 -39.51 0.74 3.60
CA GLY A 236 -39.34 2.03 4.30
C GLY A 236 -37.93 2.29 4.80
N PHE A 237 -36.95 1.52 4.36
CA PHE A 237 -35.53 1.85 4.44
C PHE A 237 -35.09 2.59 3.19
N SER A 238 -33.84 3.06 3.15
CA SER A 238 -33.30 3.61 1.91
C SER A 238 -32.76 2.53 0.98
N LYS A 239 -32.66 2.84 -0.32
CA LYS A 239 -32.04 1.96 -1.35
C LYS A 239 -30.60 1.63 -0.99
N GLU A 240 -29.93 2.58 -0.38
CA GLU A 240 -28.53 2.50 0.07
C GLU A 240 -28.33 1.40 1.11
N VAL A 241 -29.21 1.35 2.11
CA VAL A 241 -29.21 0.32 3.16
C VAL A 241 -29.45 -1.07 2.57
N GLY A 242 -30.40 -1.19 1.66
CA GLY A 242 -30.70 -2.45 0.99
C GLY A 242 -29.52 -2.96 0.16
N ALA A 243 -28.90 -2.10 -0.62
CA ALA A 243 -27.71 -2.42 -1.42
C ALA A 243 -26.52 -2.84 -0.55
N PHE A 244 -26.26 -2.11 0.55
CA PHE A 244 -25.19 -2.46 1.48
C PHE A 244 -25.41 -3.85 2.10
N LEU A 245 -26.61 -4.13 2.59
CA LEU A 245 -26.94 -5.43 3.18
C LEU A 245 -26.88 -6.57 2.14
N ALA A 246 -27.18 -6.28 0.87
CA ALA A 246 -26.93 -7.21 -0.22
C ALA A 246 -25.45 -7.58 -0.33
N GLY A 247 -24.54 -6.60 -0.20
CA GLY A 247 -23.09 -6.82 -0.18
C GLY A 247 -22.65 -7.66 1.01
N VAL A 248 -23.08 -7.28 2.22
CA VAL A 248 -22.79 -8.03 3.46
C VAL A 248 -23.25 -9.48 3.36
N SER A 249 -24.40 -9.72 2.70
CA SER A 249 -24.92 -11.08 2.51
C SER A 249 -24.01 -12.00 1.68
N LEU A 250 -23.13 -11.44 0.85
CA LEU A 250 -22.16 -12.18 0.04
C LEU A 250 -20.74 -12.12 0.58
N ALA A 251 -20.47 -11.30 1.62
CA ALA A 251 -19.15 -11.05 2.17
C ALA A 251 -18.44 -12.31 2.70
N SER A 252 -19.21 -13.28 3.22
CA SER A 252 -18.69 -14.56 3.73
C SER A 252 -18.53 -15.66 2.67
N THR A 253 -18.85 -15.37 1.41
CA THR A 253 -18.80 -16.36 0.33
C THR A 253 -17.41 -16.45 -0.29
N LYS A 254 -17.05 -17.63 -0.82
CA LYS A 254 -15.78 -17.84 -1.55
C LYS A 254 -15.69 -17.04 -2.86
N PHE A 255 -16.79 -16.44 -3.33
CA PHE A 255 -16.84 -15.67 -4.57
C PHE A 255 -16.68 -14.16 -4.35
N ARG A 256 -16.56 -13.68 -3.09
CA ARG A 256 -16.54 -12.25 -2.75
C ARG A 256 -15.48 -11.47 -3.52
N GLU A 257 -14.25 -12.00 -3.61
CA GLU A 257 -13.15 -11.32 -4.28
C GLU A 257 -13.32 -11.28 -5.80
N ALA A 258 -13.82 -12.38 -6.38
CA ALA A 258 -14.11 -12.45 -7.80
C ALA A 258 -15.25 -11.49 -8.21
N ILE A 259 -16.26 -11.33 -7.35
CA ILE A 259 -17.35 -10.36 -7.56
C ILE A 259 -16.81 -8.95 -7.38
N ALA A 260 -16.12 -8.67 -6.26
CA ALA A 260 -15.61 -7.34 -5.94
C ALA A 260 -14.68 -6.82 -7.02
N SER A 261 -13.68 -7.60 -7.45
CA SER A 261 -12.69 -7.18 -8.45
C SER A 261 -13.32 -6.80 -9.80
N ARG A 262 -14.36 -7.52 -10.23
CA ARG A 262 -15.07 -7.26 -11.50
C ARG A 262 -16.02 -6.08 -11.42
N LEU A 263 -16.60 -5.82 -10.24
CA LEU A 263 -17.51 -4.71 -10.04
C LEU A 263 -16.82 -3.36 -9.83
N VAL A 264 -15.52 -3.32 -9.54
CA VAL A 264 -14.78 -2.07 -9.37
C VAL A 264 -14.93 -1.15 -10.58
N SER A 265 -14.66 -1.64 -11.78
CA SER A 265 -14.76 -0.81 -13.00
C SER A 265 -16.20 -0.37 -13.30
N LEU A 266 -17.18 -1.23 -13.07
CA LEU A 266 -18.59 -0.88 -13.24
C LEU A 266 -19.03 0.16 -12.21
N ARG A 267 -18.65 0.00 -10.96
CA ARG A 267 -18.87 0.97 -9.89
C ARG A 267 -18.31 2.34 -10.25
N ASP A 268 -17.03 2.39 -10.66
CA ASP A 268 -16.34 3.64 -10.98
C ASP A 268 -16.98 4.35 -12.17
N PHE A 269 -17.40 3.59 -13.19
CA PHE A 269 -18.14 4.15 -14.33
C PHE A 269 -19.50 4.70 -13.92
N LEU A 270 -20.25 4.02 -13.08
CA LEU A 270 -21.56 4.47 -12.62
C LEU A 270 -21.46 5.64 -11.64
N LEU A 271 -20.44 5.68 -10.80
CA LEU A 271 -20.18 6.79 -9.88
C LEU A 271 -19.88 8.10 -10.61
N LEU A 272 -19.36 8.06 -11.84
CA LEU A 272 -19.22 9.23 -12.69
C LEU A 272 -20.55 9.97 -12.81
N PHE A 273 -21.65 9.26 -13.06
CA PHE A 273 -22.99 9.86 -13.16
C PHE A 273 -23.46 10.47 -11.84
N PHE A 274 -23.15 9.84 -10.71
CA PHE A 274 -23.47 10.40 -9.40
C PHE A 274 -22.75 11.73 -9.15
N PHE A 275 -21.46 11.82 -9.44
CA PHE A 275 -20.72 13.06 -9.24
C PHE A 275 -21.12 14.15 -10.23
N ILE A 276 -21.49 13.79 -11.46
CA ILE A 276 -22.06 14.72 -12.42
C ILE A 276 -23.42 15.23 -11.94
N ASP A 277 -24.31 14.34 -11.50
CA ASP A 277 -25.62 14.71 -10.95
C ASP A 277 -25.48 15.67 -9.76
N LEU A 278 -24.55 15.37 -8.85
CA LEU A 278 -24.24 16.24 -7.72
C LEU A 278 -23.75 17.62 -8.18
N GLY A 279 -22.90 17.67 -9.20
CA GLY A 279 -22.43 18.92 -9.80
C GLY A 279 -23.53 19.73 -10.46
N THR A 280 -24.49 19.07 -11.13
CA THR A 280 -25.63 19.76 -11.76
C THR A 280 -26.62 20.34 -10.74
N LYS A 281 -26.70 19.75 -9.55
CA LYS A 281 -27.57 20.18 -8.43
C LYS A 281 -26.94 21.31 -7.60
N LEU A 282 -25.68 21.67 -7.87
CA LEU A 282 -25.01 22.74 -7.14
C LEU A 282 -25.57 24.09 -7.55
N ASP A 283 -26.16 24.79 -6.57
CA ASP A 283 -26.72 26.13 -6.80
C ASP A 283 -25.63 27.20 -6.72
N VAL A 284 -25.21 27.65 -7.90
CA VAL A 284 -24.19 28.74 -8.01
C VAL A 284 -24.74 30.09 -7.58
N GLY A 285 -26.08 30.27 -7.59
CA GLY A 285 -26.71 31.50 -7.16
C GLY A 285 -26.61 31.77 -5.65
N SER A 286 -26.63 30.70 -4.86
CA SER A 286 -26.50 30.73 -3.38
C SER A 286 -25.06 30.65 -2.89
N LEU A 287 -24.06 30.48 -3.79
CA LEU A 287 -22.64 30.33 -3.43
C LEU A 287 -22.11 31.45 -2.54
N GLY A 288 -22.58 32.73 -2.75
CA GLY A 288 -22.12 33.87 -1.97
C GLY A 288 -22.33 33.67 -0.45
N ASP A 289 -23.50 33.18 -0.07
CA ASP A 289 -23.88 32.95 1.34
C ASP A 289 -23.19 31.71 1.93
N GLN A 290 -22.83 30.75 1.08
CA GLN A 290 -22.17 29.51 1.49
C GLN A 290 -20.64 29.60 1.58
N LEU A 291 -20.02 30.67 1.03
CA LEU A 291 -18.53 30.77 1.00
C LEU A 291 -17.91 30.80 2.40
N VAL A 292 -18.52 31.55 3.33
CA VAL A 292 -18.00 31.65 4.71
C VAL A 292 -18.17 30.33 5.45
N PRO A 293 -19.34 29.69 5.51
CA PRO A 293 -19.50 28.36 6.08
C PRO A 293 -18.57 27.32 5.43
N ALA A 294 -18.48 27.30 4.09
CA ALA A 294 -17.62 26.37 3.37
C ALA A 294 -16.14 26.57 3.71
N GLY A 295 -15.69 27.82 3.81
CA GLY A 295 -14.32 28.15 4.22
C GLY A 295 -14.02 27.64 5.64
N ILE A 296 -14.93 27.90 6.60
CA ILE A 296 -14.77 27.46 7.99
C ILE A 296 -14.71 25.92 8.08
N PHE A 297 -15.66 25.23 7.43
CA PHE A 297 -15.67 23.76 7.45
C PHE A 297 -14.49 23.16 6.67
N SER A 298 -14.07 23.77 5.57
CA SER A 298 -12.88 23.31 4.83
C SER A 298 -11.61 23.41 5.68
N VAL A 299 -11.41 24.53 6.39
CA VAL A 299 -10.28 24.69 7.33
C VAL A 299 -10.39 23.70 8.49
N PHE A 300 -11.61 23.52 9.04
CA PHE A 300 -11.84 22.55 10.09
C PHE A 300 -11.48 21.12 9.67
N VAL A 301 -11.84 20.71 8.46
CA VAL A 301 -11.50 19.38 7.93
C VAL A 301 -10.00 19.28 7.62
N LEU A 302 -9.42 20.26 6.92
CA LEU A 302 -8.01 20.21 6.49
C LEU A 302 -7.02 20.26 7.65
N VAL A 303 -7.37 20.94 8.73
CA VAL A 303 -6.48 21.18 9.88
C VAL A 303 -6.99 20.47 11.13
N GLY A 304 -8.27 20.61 11.45
CA GLY A 304 -8.86 20.06 12.66
C GLY A 304 -8.82 18.53 12.69
N ASN A 305 -9.25 17.86 11.62
CA ASN A 305 -9.24 16.40 11.56
C ASN A 305 -7.82 15.80 11.70
N PRO A 306 -6.78 16.27 10.99
CA PRO A 306 -5.42 15.84 11.25
C PRO A 306 -4.97 16.06 12.68
N LEU A 307 -5.22 17.22 13.27
CA LEU A 307 -4.82 17.54 14.63
C LEU A 307 -5.48 16.63 15.67
N ILE A 308 -6.74 16.26 15.47
CA ILE A 308 -7.45 15.33 16.35
C ILE A 308 -6.78 13.96 16.33
N VAL A 309 -6.45 13.45 15.13
CA VAL A 309 -5.76 12.16 14.98
C VAL A 309 -4.38 12.22 15.62
N VAL A 310 -3.60 13.28 15.39
CA VAL A 310 -2.30 13.50 16.04
C VAL A 310 -2.46 13.48 17.57
N ALA A 311 -3.45 14.19 18.11
CA ALA A 311 -3.69 14.25 19.55
C ALA A 311 -4.06 12.87 20.13
N ILE A 312 -4.96 12.13 19.47
CA ILE A 312 -5.37 10.79 19.93
C ILE A 312 -4.18 9.83 19.87
N MET A 313 -3.42 9.81 18.76
CA MET A 313 -2.27 8.92 18.60
C MET A 313 -1.12 9.29 19.56
N GLY A 314 -0.85 10.58 19.76
CA GLY A 314 0.10 11.05 20.77
C GLY A 314 -0.29 10.65 22.17
N PHE A 315 -1.59 10.80 22.54
CA PHE A 315 -2.10 10.31 23.82
C PHE A 315 -1.95 8.79 23.99
N MET A 316 -2.08 8.03 22.89
CA MET A 316 -1.86 6.57 22.87
C MET A 316 -0.39 6.17 22.88
N GLY A 317 0.56 7.11 22.83
CA GLY A 317 2.00 6.85 22.90
C GLY A 317 2.66 6.51 21.55
N TYR A 318 2.16 7.08 20.46
CA TYR A 318 2.83 7.07 19.16
C TYR A 318 3.65 8.33 18.95
N ARG A 319 4.71 8.25 18.14
CA ARG A 319 5.54 9.40 17.75
C ARG A 319 4.73 10.40 16.92
N ARG A 320 5.09 11.67 17.05
CA ARG A 320 4.46 12.79 16.31
C ARG A 320 4.44 12.58 14.79
N ARG A 321 5.52 11.99 14.22
CA ARG A 321 5.60 11.71 12.77
C ARG A 321 4.53 10.71 12.35
N THR A 322 4.43 9.57 13.02
CA THR A 322 3.41 8.54 12.73
C THR A 322 1.99 9.11 12.88
N GLY A 323 1.73 9.86 13.96
CA GLY A 323 0.46 10.54 14.19
C GLY A 323 0.13 11.57 13.11
N PHE A 324 1.10 12.38 12.68
CA PHE A 324 0.92 13.39 11.65
C PHE A 324 0.63 12.78 10.27
N LEU A 325 1.45 11.81 9.83
CA LEU A 325 1.25 11.14 8.54
C LEU A 325 -0.08 10.40 8.48
N ALA A 326 -0.46 9.70 9.54
CA ALA A 326 -1.79 9.08 9.66
C ALA A 326 -2.90 10.15 9.71
N GLY A 327 -2.69 11.26 10.43
CA GLY A 327 -3.64 12.37 10.52
C GLY A 327 -3.93 13.05 9.18
N LEU A 328 -2.93 13.22 8.32
CA LEU A 328 -3.14 13.81 6.99
C LEU A 328 -4.12 13.00 6.13
N THR A 329 -4.26 11.71 6.37
CA THR A 329 -5.21 10.88 5.60
C THR A 329 -6.67 11.20 5.90
N VAL A 330 -6.99 11.90 7.00
CA VAL A 330 -8.35 12.35 7.31
C VAL A 330 -8.59 13.84 6.99
N ALA A 331 -7.68 14.49 6.30
CA ALA A 331 -7.79 15.89 5.91
C ALA A 331 -8.76 16.16 4.74
N GLN A 332 -9.65 15.24 4.44
CA GLN A 332 -10.64 15.37 3.36
C GLN A 332 -11.94 14.68 3.75
N ILE A 333 -13.03 15.06 3.09
CA ILE A 333 -14.29 14.33 3.24
C ILE A 333 -14.38 13.20 2.21
N SER A 334 -15.27 12.24 2.50
CA SER A 334 -15.51 11.06 1.68
C SER A 334 -16.59 11.30 0.62
N GLU A 335 -16.58 10.48 -0.42
CA GLU A 335 -17.73 10.29 -1.30
C GLU A 335 -19.00 9.88 -0.51
N PHE A 336 -18.86 9.16 0.59
CA PHE A 336 -19.98 8.83 1.48
C PHE A 336 -20.59 10.05 2.15
N SER A 337 -19.81 11.08 2.41
CA SER A 337 -20.30 12.36 2.94
C SER A 337 -21.26 13.04 1.95
N LEU A 338 -20.94 12.96 0.66
CA LEU A 338 -21.77 13.50 -0.42
C LEU A 338 -23.04 12.68 -0.61
N ILE A 339 -22.93 11.35 -0.52
CA ILE A 339 -24.08 10.42 -0.55
C ILE A 339 -25.00 10.67 0.65
N LEU A 340 -24.44 10.87 1.84
CA LEU A 340 -25.19 11.20 3.05
C LEU A 340 -25.98 12.53 2.88
N GLY A 341 -25.33 13.54 2.29
CA GLY A 341 -26.00 14.81 1.96
C GLY A 341 -27.13 14.63 0.96
N ALA A 342 -26.89 13.88 -0.13
CA ALA A 342 -27.91 13.58 -1.13
C ALA A 342 -29.09 12.77 -0.55
N LEU A 343 -28.81 11.79 0.32
CA LEU A 343 -29.81 11.06 1.08
C LEU A 343 -30.64 12.01 1.96
N GLY A 344 -30.00 12.96 2.66
CA GLY A 344 -30.68 13.96 3.48
C GLY A 344 -31.65 14.81 2.70
N VAL A 345 -31.32 15.19 1.46
CA VAL A 345 -32.22 15.90 0.54
C VAL A 345 -33.38 14.99 0.11
N THR A 346 -33.09 13.75 -0.25
CA THR A 346 -34.11 12.78 -0.68
C THR A 346 -35.12 12.48 0.44
N LEU A 347 -34.67 12.44 1.70
CA LEU A 347 -35.51 12.24 2.88
C LEU A 347 -36.25 13.52 3.31
N GLY A 348 -35.97 14.67 2.69
CA GLY A 348 -36.55 15.96 3.08
C GLY A 348 -36.00 16.54 4.38
N HIS A 349 -34.89 16.01 4.90
CA HIS A 349 -34.27 16.47 6.16
C HIS A 349 -33.47 17.75 5.98
N ILE A 350 -32.87 17.96 4.81
CA ILE A 350 -32.05 19.14 4.47
C ILE A 350 -32.41 19.68 3.09
N GLY A 351 -32.15 20.96 2.87
CA GLY A 351 -32.32 21.61 1.57
C GLY A 351 -31.11 21.44 0.63
N ALA A 352 -31.30 21.86 -0.60
CA ALA A 352 -30.25 21.88 -1.62
C ALA A 352 -29.04 22.74 -1.19
N ASP A 353 -29.27 23.81 -0.45
CA ASP A 353 -28.21 24.71 0.06
C ASP A 353 -27.23 23.97 0.98
N THR A 354 -27.75 23.14 1.88
CA THR A 354 -26.91 22.34 2.78
C THR A 354 -26.12 21.28 2.00
N LEU A 355 -26.72 20.65 0.99
CA LEU A 355 -26.00 19.72 0.09
C LEU A 355 -24.92 20.45 -0.70
N SER A 356 -25.21 21.67 -1.18
CA SER A 356 -24.23 22.50 -1.88
C SER A 356 -23.03 22.83 -0.99
N LEU A 357 -23.27 23.20 0.28
CA LEU A 357 -22.23 23.43 1.26
C LEU A 357 -21.33 22.19 1.43
N ILE A 358 -21.91 21.02 1.68
CA ILE A 358 -21.16 19.76 1.84
C ILE A 358 -20.35 19.47 0.58
N THR A 359 -20.92 19.71 -0.60
CA THR A 359 -20.24 19.48 -1.89
C THR A 359 -19.04 20.40 -2.07
N ILE A 360 -19.17 21.71 -1.77
CA ILE A 360 -18.07 22.67 -1.86
C ILE A 360 -16.94 22.28 -0.89
N VAL A 361 -17.28 21.97 0.36
CA VAL A 361 -16.31 21.47 1.34
C VAL A 361 -15.60 20.20 0.81
N GLY A 362 -16.35 19.31 0.14
CA GLY A 362 -15.80 18.13 -0.49
C GLY A 362 -14.76 18.45 -1.56
N ILE A 363 -15.14 19.28 -2.52
CA ILE A 363 -14.23 19.69 -3.61
C ILE A 363 -12.96 20.32 -3.05
N VAL A 364 -13.09 21.28 -2.15
CA VAL A 364 -11.95 22.02 -1.58
C VAL A 364 -11.05 21.10 -0.79
N THR A 365 -11.63 20.27 0.09
CA THR A 365 -10.83 19.41 0.99
C THR A 365 -10.17 18.25 0.24
N ILE A 366 -10.85 17.61 -0.72
CA ILE A 366 -10.26 16.55 -1.55
C ILE A 366 -9.12 17.13 -2.40
N ALA A 367 -9.30 18.31 -3.01
CA ALA A 367 -8.29 18.93 -3.83
C ALA A 367 -7.02 19.28 -3.04
N LEU A 368 -7.17 19.94 -1.90
CA LEU A 368 -6.04 20.42 -1.11
C LEU A 368 -5.36 19.28 -0.34
N SER A 369 -6.12 18.34 0.23
CA SER A 369 -5.57 17.20 0.96
C SER A 369 -4.73 16.28 0.08
N THR A 370 -5.09 16.12 -1.19
CA THR A 370 -4.28 15.36 -2.15
C THR A 370 -2.85 15.91 -2.21
N TYR A 371 -2.69 17.23 -2.29
CA TYR A 371 -1.35 17.83 -2.26
C TYR A 371 -0.71 17.75 -0.87
N MET A 372 -1.48 17.89 0.22
CA MET A 372 -0.95 17.73 1.58
C MET A 372 -0.36 16.32 1.78
N ILE A 373 -1.00 15.29 1.25
CA ILE A 373 -0.52 13.91 1.35
C ILE A 373 0.68 13.68 0.42
N LEU A 374 0.65 14.18 -0.81
CA LEU A 374 1.77 14.07 -1.74
C LEU A 374 3.06 14.71 -1.19
N TYR A 375 2.92 15.85 -0.51
CA TYR A 375 4.05 16.59 0.07
C TYR A 375 4.13 16.43 1.60
N SER A 376 3.61 15.33 2.15
CA SER A 376 3.49 15.10 3.60
C SER A 376 4.82 15.18 4.35
N HIS A 377 5.92 14.66 3.79
CA HIS A 377 7.24 14.72 4.41
C HIS A 377 7.79 16.15 4.50
N VAL A 378 7.63 16.94 3.42
CA VAL A 378 8.02 18.36 3.41
C VAL A 378 7.20 19.17 4.41
N LEU A 379 5.90 18.85 4.50
CA LEU A 379 4.98 19.51 5.42
C LEU A 379 5.32 19.15 6.87
N TYR A 380 5.62 17.87 7.15
CA TYR A 380 6.08 17.42 8.46
C TYR A 380 7.36 18.15 8.90
N ALA A 381 8.39 18.21 8.06
CA ALA A 381 9.65 18.89 8.38
C ALA A 381 9.46 20.36 8.77
N ARG A 382 8.44 21.06 8.23
CA ARG A 382 8.10 22.43 8.60
C ARG A 382 7.28 22.56 9.88
N LEU A 383 6.49 21.55 10.21
CA LEU A 383 5.54 21.55 11.33
C LEU A 383 6.04 20.73 12.54
N GLU A 384 7.20 20.11 12.44
CA GLU A 384 7.77 19.26 13.47
C GLU A 384 7.86 19.96 14.84
N GLY A 385 8.28 21.24 14.87
CA GLY A 385 8.38 22.02 16.10
C GLY A 385 7.06 22.13 16.89
N PRO A 386 5.97 22.67 16.31
CA PRO A 386 4.68 22.76 16.99
C PRO A 386 4.04 21.38 17.30
N LEU A 387 4.30 20.35 16.49
CA LEU A 387 3.76 19.01 16.72
C LEU A 387 4.33 18.33 17.97
N ARG A 388 5.47 18.78 18.49
CA ARG A 388 6.08 18.30 19.73
C ARG A 388 5.13 18.42 20.94
N LEU A 389 4.16 19.35 20.90
CA LEU A 389 3.16 19.52 21.95
C LEU A 389 2.27 18.29 22.14
N PHE A 390 2.09 17.49 21.10
CA PHE A 390 1.21 16.31 21.09
C PHE A 390 1.96 14.99 21.35
N GLU A 391 3.30 15.03 21.50
CA GLU A 391 4.10 13.85 21.77
C GLU A 391 4.33 13.69 23.28
N ARG A 392 4.23 12.45 23.77
CA ARG A 392 4.66 12.13 25.14
C ARG A 392 6.16 12.03 25.22
N ASP A 393 6.74 12.41 26.36
CA ASP A 393 8.20 12.32 26.63
C ASP A 393 8.74 10.89 26.42
N THR A 394 7.89 9.87 26.54
CA THR A 394 8.23 8.47 26.21
C THR A 394 7.11 7.89 25.34
N PRO A 395 7.35 7.61 24.05
CA PRO A 395 6.38 6.95 23.15
C PRO A 395 6.30 5.45 23.47
N VAL A 396 5.62 5.11 24.58
CA VAL A 396 5.61 3.78 25.21
C VAL A 396 5.21 2.65 24.26
N ARG A 397 4.36 2.90 23.27
CA ARG A 397 3.95 1.83 22.34
C ARG A 397 4.93 1.56 21.20
N GLU A 398 5.62 2.56 20.73
CA GLU A 398 6.72 2.35 19.77
C GLU A 398 7.94 1.81 20.49
N ILE A 399 8.26 2.34 21.70
CA ILE A 399 9.33 1.80 22.56
C ILE A 399 9.04 0.37 23.00
N ALA A 400 7.83 0.00 23.37
CA ALA A 400 7.49 -1.39 23.73
C ALA A 400 7.62 -2.36 22.53
N ALA A 401 7.53 -1.85 21.30
CA ALA A 401 7.90 -2.60 20.10
C ALA A 401 9.43 -2.65 19.91
N GLU A 402 10.16 -1.65 20.44
CA GLU A 402 11.62 -1.54 20.45
C GLU A 402 12.26 -2.34 21.60
N GLU A 403 11.67 -2.34 22.81
CA GLU A 403 12.14 -3.03 24.04
C GLU A 403 11.89 -4.55 24.04
N GLY A 404 12.24 -5.23 22.98
CA GLY A 404 12.47 -6.66 22.99
C GLY A 404 13.91 -6.93 23.41
N ASP A 405 14.13 -7.16 24.73
CA ASP A 405 15.26 -7.89 25.35
C ASP A 405 16.61 -7.80 24.60
N SER A 406 17.19 -6.61 24.55
CA SER A 406 18.51 -6.40 23.95
C SER A 406 19.42 -5.72 24.96
N GLY A 407 20.09 -6.55 25.76
CA GLY A 407 21.38 -6.15 26.36
C GLY A 407 22.34 -5.69 25.25
N PRO A 408 23.53 -5.14 25.57
CA PRO A 408 24.44 -4.59 24.57
C PRO A 408 24.86 -5.69 23.58
N VAL A 409 24.11 -5.82 22.50
CA VAL A 409 24.36 -6.80 21.44
C VAL A 409 25.46 -6.22 20.57
N ARG A 410 26.60 -6.90 20.55
CA ARG A 410 27.62 -6.62 19.53
C ARG A 410 27.03 -6.95 18.17
N VAL A 411 26.99 -6.02 17.26
CA VAL A 411 26.37 -6.12 15.93
C VAL A 411 27.43 -5.98 14.85
N ASP A 412 27.52 -6.94 13.95
CA ASP A 412 28.43 -6.86 12.80
C ASP A 412 27.73 -6.26 11.56
N ALA A 413 26.41 -6.42 11.45
CA ALA A 413 25.61 -5.87 10.37
C ALA A 413 24.22 -5.41 10.85
N ILE A 414 23.74 -4.27 10.31
CA ILE A 414 22.37 -3.79 10.49
C ILE A 414 21.66 -3.89 9.16
N VAL A 415 20.51 -4.59 9.13
CA VAL A 415 19.71 -4.79 7.91
C VAL A 415 18.38 -4.06 8.05
N PHE A 416 18.17 -3.03 7.26
CA PHE A 416 16.90 -2.31 7.13
C PHE A 416 16.01 -2.99 6.08
N GLY A 417 14.78 -3.27 6.47
CA GLY A 417 13.81 -4.01 5.66
C GLY A 417 13.98 -5.52 5.84
N LEU A 418 13.05 -6.16 6.57
CA LEU A 418 13.05 -7.60 6.84
C LEU A 418 12.02 -8.37 5.99
N GLY A 419 11.64 -7.78 4.86
CA GLY A 419 10.83 -8.44 3.85
C GLY A 419 11.52 -9.66 3.22
N ARG A 420 11.01 -10.14 2.09
CA ARG A 420 11.51 -11.36 1.42
C ARG A 420 13.01 -11.35 1.14
N PHE A 421 13.56 -10.21 0.70
CA PHE A 421 14.98 -10.08 0.37
C PHE A 421 15.84 -9.89 1.63
N GLY A 422 15.48 -8.94 2.50
CA GLY A 422 16.26 -8.65 3.71
C GLY A 422 16.29 -9.81 4.72
N SER A 423 15.20 -10.55 4.86
CA SER A 423 15.19 -11.75 5.69
C SER A 423 16.16 -12.84 5.18
N ARG A 424 16.32 -12.97 3.85
CA ARG A 424 17.28 -13.89 3.25
C ARG A 424 18.72 -13.42 3.44
N ILE A 425 18.99 -12.12 3.28
CA ILE A 425 20.32 -11.55 3.58
C ILE A 425 20.67 -11.77 5.05
N SER A 426 19.74 -11.43 5.95
CA SER A 426 19.95 -11.61 7.40
C SER A 426 20.24 -13.05 7.76
N ALA A 427 19.47 -14.01 7.25
CA ALA A 427 19.71 -15.44 7.48
C ALA A 427 21.08 -15.86 6.93
N GLY A 428 21.42 -15.48 5.71
CA GLY A 428 22.70 -15.84 5.10
C GLY A 428 23.91 -15.25 5.82
N LEU A 429 23.78 -14.07 6.44
CA LEU A 429 24.82 -13.49 7.29
C LEU A 429 24.93 -14.24 8.64
N VAL A 430 23.79 -14.57 9.26
CA VAL A 430 23.77 -15.35 10.51
C VAL A 430 24.37 -16.74 10.30
N ASP A 431 24.05 -17.42 9.22
CA ASP A 431 24.60 -18.74 8.86
C ASP A 431 26.14 -18.70 8.70
N ARG A 432 26.70 -17.54 8.33
CA ARG A 432 28.15 -17.29 8.23
C ARG A 432 28.77 -16.80 9.53
N GLY A 433 28.00 -16.78 10.62
CA GLY A 433 28.49 -16.43 11.96
C GLY A 433 28.52 -14.93 12.27
N TYR A 434 27.93 -14.06 11.41
CA TYR A 434 27.79 -12.65 11.69
C TYR A 434 26.60 -12.37 12.60
N ARG A 435 26.75 -11.40 13.49
CA ARG A 435 25.67 -10.94 14.36
C ARG A 435 24.91 -9.83 13.65
N VAL A 436 23.66 -10.09 13.34
CA VAL A 436 22.80 -9.20 12.57
C VAL A 436 21.73 -8.60 13.47
N LEU A 437 21.53 -7.27 13.36
CA LEU A 437 20.36 -6.57 13.88
C LEU A 437 19.44 -6.25 12.70
N GLY A 438 18.23 -6.76 12.74
CA GLY A 438 17.21 -6.43 11.75
C GLY A 438 16.41 -5.22 12.18
N VAL A 439 16.18 -4.29 11.27
CA VAL A 439 15.34 -3.10 11.48
C VAL A 439 14.22 -3.09 10.45
N ASP A 440 12.97 -2.96 10.90
CA ASP A 440 11.82 -2.86 10.00
C ASP A 440 10.74 -2.00 10.65
N PHE A 441 9.94 -1.33 9.83
CA PHE A 441 8.76 -0.60 10.28
C PHE A 441 7.50 -1.46 10.33
N ASP A 442 7.53 -2.69 9.75
CA ASP A 442 6.42 -3.63 9.83
C ASP A 442 6.51 -4.52 11.09
N PRO A 443 5.58 -4.35 12.06
CA PRO A 443 5.56 -5.19 13.25
C PRO A 443 5.37 -6.68 12.95
N ALA A 444 4.81 -7.05 11.77
CA ALA A 444 4.68 -8.45 11.38
C ALA A 444 6.03 -9.03 10.97
N ALA A 445 6.81 -8.31 10.15
CA ALA A 445 8.17 -8.68 9.77
C ALA A 445 9.08 -8.81 11.00
N ILE A 446 8.98 -7.88 11.95
CA ILE A 446 9.69 -7.92 13.24
C ILE A 446 9.33 -9.18 14.03
N ARG A 447 8.05 -9.50 14.20
CA ARG A 447 7.61 -10.71 14.93
C ARG A 447 8.12 -11.99 14.27
N GLU A 448 8.04 -12.06 12.95
CA GLU A 448 8.51 -13.22 12.19
C GLU A 448 10.02 -13.41 12.31
N ALA A 449 10.79 -12.34 12.20
CA ALA A 449 12.24 -12.36 12.34
C ALA A 449 12.66 -12.75 13.77
N ARG A 450 11.99 -12.23 14.81
CA ARG A 450 12.21 -12.63 16.22
C ARG A 450 11.89 -14.09 16.45
N ALA A 451 10.81 -14.61 15.87
CA ALA A 451 10.45 -16.02 15.98
C ALA A 451 11.53 -16.94 15.39
N ARG A 452 12.34 -16.44 14.46
CA ARG A 452 13.52 -17.11 13.89
C ARG A 452 14.80 -16.87 14.68
N GLY A 453 14.75 -16.16 15.81
CA GLY A 453 15.89 -15.86 16.67
C GLY A 453 16.75 -14.69 16.23
N LEU A 454 16.30 -13.87 15.27
CA LEU A 454 17.02 -12.69 14.84
C LEU A 454 16.75 -11.52 15.81
N PRO A 455 17.78 -10.87 16.40
CA PRO A 455 17.63 -9.61 17.10
C PRO A 455 17.02 -8.56 16.16
N THR A 456 15.99 -7.86 16.63
CA THR A 456 15.29 -6.88 15.80
C THR A 456 14.98 -5.61 16.58
N GLN A 457 15.02 -4.48 15.88
CA GLN A 457 14.56 -3.18 16.36
C GLN A 457 13.46 -2.68 15.44
N TYR A 458 12.38 -2.16 16.04
CA TYR A 458 11.33 -1.50 15.28
C TYR A 458 11.79 -0.09 14.88
N GLY A 459 11.61 0.29 13.60
CA GLY A 459 11.92 1.64 13.15
C GLY A 459 11.80 1.82 11.65
N ASP A 460 11.65 3.08 11.25
CA ASP A 460 11.58 3.49 9.85
C ASP A 460 12.94 4.00 9.38
N ALA A 461 13.46 3.47 8.27
CA ALA A 461 14.75 3.86 7.70
C ALA A 461 14.81 5.36 7.30
N GLU A 462 13.64 6.01 7.12
CA GLU A 462 13.56 7.44 6.85
C GLU A 462 13.62 8.31 8.12
N ASP A 463 13.55 7.72 9.31
CA ASP A 463 13.57 8.46 10.56
C ASP A 463 15.02 8.78 10.98
N PRO A 464 15.46 10.05 10.93
CA PRO A 464 16.81 10.43 11.34
C PRO A 464 17.08 10.14 12.82
N GLU A 465 16.05 10.19 13.70
CA GLU A 465 16.19 9.92 15.13
C GLU A 465 16.48 8.43 15.39
N LEU A 466 15.98 7.54 14.53
CA LEU A 466 16.24 6.10 14.65
C LEU A 466 17.74 5.78 14.54
N THR A 467 18.43 6.39 13.58
CA THR A 467 19.86 6.14 13.37
C THR A 467 20.70 6.45 14.60
N GLY A 468 20.30 7.45 15.40
CA GLY A 468 20.93 7.80 16.67
C GLY A 468 20.76 6.74 17.77
N THR A 469 19.76 5.87 17.67
CA THR A 469 19.49 4.79 18.65
C THR A 469 20.17 3.47 18.30
N LEU A 470 20.67 3.33 17.08
CA LEU A 470 21.29 2.10 16.58
C LEU A 470 22.77 2.00 17.01
N PRO A 471 23.30 0.79 17.22
CA PRO A 471 24.71 0.56 17.56
C PRO A 471 25.63 0.71 16.34
N LEU A 472 25.59 1.88 15.67
CA LEU A 472 26.28 2.16 14.41
C LEU A 472 27.79 1.90 14.49
N GLN A 473 28.43 2.32 15.58
CA GLN A 473 29.89 2.23 15.77
C GLN A 473 30.42 0.77 15.85
N GLN A 474 29.52 -0.20 16.01
CA GLN A 474 29.87 -1.60 16.07
C GLN A 474 29.63 -2.34 14.74
N ALA A 475 28.76 -1.79 13.90
CA ALA A 475 28.37 -2.40 12.64
C ALA A 475 29.42 -2.15 11.55
N LYS A 476 29.87 -3.20 10.89
CA LYS A 476 30.75 -3.12 9.71
C LYS A 476 29.96 -2.76 8.45
N TRP A 477 28.71 -3.26 8.39
CA TRP A 477 27.82 -3.07 7.24
C TRP A 477 26.46 -2.57 7.67
N ILE A 478 25.93 -1.64 6.92
CA ILE A 478 24.53 -1.25 6.94
C ILE A 478 23.95 -1.61 5.58
N VAL A 479 22.93 -2.46 5.59
CA VAL A 479 22.26 -2.94 4.38
C VAL A 479 20.82 -2.44 4.39
N SER A 480 20.41 -1.67 3.38
CA SER A 480 19.00 -1.33 3.19
C SER A 480 18.44 -2.11 2.00
N THR A 481 17.43 -2.92 2.26
CA THR A 481 16.70 -3.67 1.23
C THR A 481 15.46 -2.95 0.74
N THR A 482 15.25 -1.71 1.19
CA THR A 482 14.18 -0.83 0.71
C THR A 482 14.61 -0.21 -0.61
N PRO A 483 13.90 -0.47 -1.71
CA PRO A 483 14.34 -0.04 -3.05
C PRO A 483 13.93 1.40 -3.40
N LEU A 484 13.53 2.19 -2.41
CA LEU A 484 13.15 3.59 -2.58
C LEU A 484 14.41 4.47 -2.51
N VAL A 485 14.73 5.16 -3.62
CA VAL A 485 15.93 6.02 -3.72
C VAL A 485 15.94 7.10 -2.65
N ASP A 486 14.78 7.73 -2.40
CA ASP A 486 14.69 8.84 -1.45
C ASP A 486 14.91 8.35 -0.01
N VAL A 487 14.44 7.14 0.34
CA VAL A 487 14.73 6.46 1.63
C VAL A 487 16.22 6.17 1.74
N GLY A 488 16.83 5.63 0.68
CA GLY A 488 18.26 5.34 0.66
C GLY A 488 19.12 6.60 0.83
N LEU A 489 18.75 7.71 0.18
CA LEU A 489 19.45 8.99 0.31
C LEU A 489 19.26 9.61 1.70
N ALA A 490 18.05 9.52 2.29
CA ALA A 490 17.79 9.98 3.65
C ALA A 490 18.61 9.19 4.68
N LEU A 491 18.66 7.86 4.53
CA LEU A 491 19.48 6.99 5.38
C LEU A 491 20.98 7.33 5.27
N LEU A 492 21.49 7.51 4.04
CA LEU A 492 22.89 7.94 3.83
C LEU A 492 23.21 9.26 4.52
N HIS A 493 22.28 10.21 4.45
CA HIS A 493 22.44 11.51 5.11
C HIS A 493 22.50 11.36 6.64
N ALA A 494 21.52 10.66 7.21
CA ALA A 494 21.45 10.42 8.64
C ALA A 494 22.67 9.63 9.18
N LEU A 495 23.17 8.64 8.45
CA LEU A 495 24.36 7.88 8.83
C LEU A 495 25.62 8.75 8.87
N ARG A 496 25.76 9.69 7.90
CA ARG A 496 26.87 10.65 7.90
C ARG A 496 26.80 11.63 9.06
N GLU A 497 25.61 12.13 9.38
CA GLU A 497 25.42 13.03 10.54
C GLU A 497 25.80 12.36 11.86
N HIS A 498 25.59 11.04 11.97
CA HIS A 498 25.98 10.25 13.14
C HIS A 498 27.41 9.68 13.06
N GLY A 499 28.21 10.09 12.07
CA GLY A 499 29.62 9.71 11.95
C GLY A 499 29.85 8.23 11.67
N TYR A 500 28.95 7.57 10.91
CA TYR A 500 29.15 6.17 10.51
C TYR A 500 30.23 6.06 9.44
N GLU A 501 31.25 5.24 9.69
CA GLU A 501 32.41 5.04 8.80
C GLU A 501 32.43 3.65 8.12
N GLY A 502 31.48 2.77 8.45
CA GLY A 502 31.37 1.45 7.82
C GLY A 502 30.77 1.49 6.41
N LYS A 503 30.68 0.34 5.78
CA LYS A 503 30.13 0.22 4.41
C LYS A 503 28.61 0.28 4.40
N VAL A 504 28.05 1.06 3.47
CA VAL A 504 26.60 1.18 3.26
C VAL A 504 26.22 0.53 1.94
N ILE A 505 25.38 -0.50 2.04
CA ILE A 505 24.85 -1.28 0.93
C ILE A 505 23.36 -0.93 0.76
N LEU A 506 22.98 -0.48 -0.42
CA LEU A 506 21.60 -0.11 -0.72
C LEU A 506 21.03 -0.99 -1.84
N THR A 507 19.72 -0.93 -2.03
CA THR A 507 19.02 -1.69 -3.07
C THR A 507 18.32 -0.73 -4.02
N ALA A 508 18.35 -1.03 -5.32
CA ALA A 508 17.65 -0.30 -6.37
C ALA A 508 16.90 -1.26 -7.30
N HIS A 509 15.95 -0.74 -8.09
CA HIS A 509 15.24 -1.50 -9.10
C HIS A 509 15.84 -1.35 -10.49
N THR A 510 16.48 -0.21 -10.76
CA THR A 510 17.04 0.14 -12.09
C THR A 510 18.45 0.67 -11.95
N ASP A 511 19.23 0.55 -13.04
CA ASP A 511 20.60 1.08 -13.12
C ASP A 511 20.64 2.60 -12.87
N ALA A 512 19.64 3.35 -13.36
CA ALA A 512 19.58 4.79 -13.17
C ALA A 512 19.37 5.17 -11.68
N GLU A 513 18.60 4.38 -10.95
CA GLU A 513 18.44 4.52 -9.49
C GLU A 513 19.74 4.16 -8.76
N ALA A 514 20.40 3.07 -9.19
CA ALA A 514 21.67 2.65 -8.62
C ALA A 514 22.75 3.72 -8.76
N GLU A 515 22.86 4.36 -9.91
CA GLU A 515 23.82 5.46 -10.12
C GLU A 515 23.52 6.68 -9.23
N ARG A 516 22.24 7.00 -8.99
CA ARG A 516 21.86 8.07 -8.04
C ARG A 516 22.27 7.75 -6.61
N LEU A 517 22.08 6.50 -6.18
CA LEU A 517 22.45 6.05 -4.82
C LEU A 517 23.97 6.00 -4.64
N LYS A 518 24.73 5.54 -5.67
CA LYS A 518 26.20 5.60 -5.67
C LYS A 518 26.70 7.05 -5.59
N ALA A 519 26.14 7.94 -6.41
CA ALA A 519 26.44 9.37 -6.35
C ALA A 519 26.10 9.99 -4.97
N GLY A 520 25.06 9.47 -4.30
CA GLY A 520 24.70 9.79 -2.92
C GLY A 520 25.70 9.29 -1.88
N GLY A 521 26.61 8.35 -2.23
CA GLY A 521 27.68 7.80 -1.38
C GLY A 521 27.41 6.42 -0.82
N ALA A 522 26.60 5.61 -1.48
CA ALA A 522 26.51 4.19 -1.20
C ALA A 522 27.76 3.46 -1.70
N ASP A 523 28.33 2.57 -0.87
CA ASP A 523 29.51 1.78 -1.23
C ASP A 523 29.17 0.70 -2.24
N LEU A 524 27.99 0.10 -2.12
CA LEU A 524 27.47 -0.92 -3.01
C LEU A 524 25.97 -0.74 -3.21
N VAL A 525 25.49 -0.94 -4.43
CA VAL A 525 24.06 -0.98 -4.74
C VAL A 525 23.71 -2.31 -5.37
N LEU A 526 22.77 -3.01 -4.75
CA LEU A 526 22.25 -4.31 -5.22
C LEU A 526 21.06 -4.08 -6.14
N LEU A 527 20.97 -4.89 -7.21
CA LEU A 527 19.88 -4.89 -8.19
C LEU A 527 19.17 -6.27 -8.20
N PRO A 528 18.46 -6.69 -7.15
CA PRO A 528 18.04 -8.08 -6.95
C PRO A 528 17.21 -8.67 -8.09
N PHE A 529 16.42 -7.84 -8.78
CA PHE A 529 15.59 -8.30 -9.89
C PHE A 529 16.37 -8.42 -11.19
N VAL A 530 17.34 -7.55 -11.44
CA VAL A 530 18.24 -7.62 -12.60
C VAL A 530 19.13 -8.84 -12.44
N ASP A 531 19.79 -8.96 -11.29
CA ASP A 531 20.70 -10.08 -10.99
C ASP A 531 19.95 -11.43 -11.07
N ALA A 532 18.71 -11.50 -10.52
CA ALA A 532 17.90 -12.71 -10.60
C ALA A 532 17.41 -13.02 -12.02
N ALA A 533 17.13 -12.00 -12.84
CA ALA A 533 16.73 -12.19 -14.22
C ALA A 533 17.89 -12.69 -15.06
N ASP A 534 19.08 -12.13 -14.89
CA ASP A 534 20.30 -12.58 -15.56
C ASP A 534 20.61 -14.03 -15.18
N GLN A 535 20.53 -14.35 -13.87
CA GLN A 535 20.66 -15.72 -13.38
C GLN A 535 19.63 -16.68 -13.99
N ALA A 536 18.37 -16.24 -14.11
CA ALA A 536 17.34 -17.06 -14.73
C ALA A 536 17.60 -17.29 -16.23
N VAL A 537 18.06 -16.27 -16.96
CA VAL A 537 18.44 -16.39 -18.37
C VAL A 537 19.59 -17.38 -18.52
N ASP A 538 20.61 -17.29 -17.68
CA ASP A 538 21.75 -18.21 -17.71
C ASP A 538 21.31 -19.66 -17.46
N LEU A 539 20.44 -19.88 -16.47
CA LEU A 539 19.86 -21.19 -16.18
C LEU A 539 19.01 -21.73 -17.35
N LEU A 540 18.21 -20.87 -17.99
CA LEU A 540 17.36 -21.25 -19.13
C LEU A 540 18.17 -21.53 -20.39
N THR A 541 19.25 -20.79 -20.61
CA THR A 541 20.10 -20.93 -21.80
C THR A 541 21.16 -22.02 -21.64
N GLY A 542 21.26 -22.62 -20.44
CA GLY A 542 22.28 -23.65 -20.17
C GLY A 542 23.71 -23.11 -20.17
N VAL A 543 23.86 -21.78 -20.06
CA VAL A 543 25.16 -21.16 -19.85
C VAL A 543 25.57 -21.51 -18.41
N ASN A 544 26.49 -22.48 -18.30
CA ASN A 544 27.14 -22.75 -17.01
C ASN A 544 27.90 -21.49 -16.61
N TYR A 545 27.63 -21.00 -15.39
CA TYR A 545 28.33 -19.84 -14.83
C TYR A 545 29.82 -19.97 -14.99
N PRO A 546 30.49 -19.00 -15.57
CA PRO A 546 31.83 -18.74 -15.10
C PRO A 546 31.67 -18.21 -13.68
N ILE A 547 32.28 -18.87 -12.71
CA ILE A 547 32.59 -18.26 -11.42
C ILE A 547 33.16 -16.88 -11.75
N ASP A 548 32.60 -15.80 -11.22
CA ASP A 548 33.14 -14.47 -11.47
C ASP A 548 34.54 -14.40 -10.87
N VAL A 549 35.50 -14.59 -11.74
CA VAL A 549 36.93 -14.69 -11.41
C VAL A 549 37.49 -13.35 -10.91
N ARG A 550 36.74 -12.24 -11.15
CA ARG A 550 37.19 -10.89 -10.75
C ARG A 550 37.20 -10.68 -9.23
N SER A 551 36.35 -11.38 -8.49
CA SER A 551 36.39 -11.35 -7.03
C SER A 551 37.44 -12.27 -6.41
N ALA A 552 38.02 -13.21 -7.18
CA ALA A 552 39.08 -14.09 -6.73
C ALA A 552 40.47 -13.44 -6.85
N GLU A 553 40.64 -12.52 -7.79
CA GLU A 553 41.91 -11.77 -7.97
C GLU A 553 42.24 -10.87 -6.75
N ASP A 554 41.21 -10.31 -6.08
CA ASP A 554 41.38 -9.49 -4.86
C ASP A 554 41.91 -10.26 -3.63
N ILE A 555 41.85 -11.62 -3.66
CA ILE A 555 42.35 -12.48 -2.59
C ILE A 555 43.57 -13.31 -3.01
N GLY A 556 44.15 -13.02 -4.17
CA GLY A 556 45.37 -13.69 -4.65
C GLY A 556 45.15 -15.14 -5.11
N ILE A 557 43.91 -15.50 -5.46
CA ILE A 557 43.55 -16.83 -5.96
C ILE A 557 43.09 -16.67 -7.41
N SER A 558 43.73 -17.42 -8.36
CA SER A 558 43.33 -17.45 -9.74
C SER A 558 42.70 -18.79 -10.12
N VAL A 559 41.78 -18.74 -11.12
CA VAL A 559 41.33 -19.96 -11.81
C VAL A 559 41.99 -19.99 -13.16
N GLU A 560 42.89 -20.94 -13.37
CA GLU A 560 43.56 -21.09 -14.66
C GLU A 560 43.15 -22.38 -15.34
N ARG A 561 43.15 -22.33 -16.67
CA ARG A 561 42.97 -23.48 -17.54
C ARG A 561 44.32 -24.07 -17.85
N VAL A 562 44.56 -25.34 -17.46
CA VAL A 562 45.77 -26.09 -17.78
C VAL A 562 45.37 -27.30 -18.59
N VAL A 563 46.16 -27.64 -19.62
CA VAL A 563 45.87 -28.74 -20.53
C VAL A 563 46.90 -29.85 -20.32
N VAL A 564 46.43 -31.10 -20.31
CA VAL A 564 47.32 -32.28 -20.30
C VAL A 564 47.93 -32.43 -21.70
N GLU A 565 49.19 -32.06 -21.86
CA GLU A 565 49.84 -32.11 -23.17
C GLU A 565 50.21 -33.55 -23.55
N SER A 566 50.33 -33.80 -24.85
CA SER A 566 50.77 -35.10 -25.39
C SER A 566 52.20 -35.40 -24.94
N GLY A 567 52.41 -36.54 -24.34
CA GLY A 567 53.71 -36.94 -23.76
C GLY A 567 53.98 -36.46 -22.35
N SER A 568 52.99 -35.85 -21.70
CA SER A 568 53.03 -35.52 -20.26
C SER A 568 53.06 -36.80 -19.39
N SER A 569 53.86 -36.77 -18.34
CA SER A 569 53.92 -37.84 -17.34
C SER A 569 52.61 -38.00 -16.57
N ALA A 570 51.75 -37.00 -16.59
CA ALA A 570 50.44 -37.01 -15.98
C ALA A 570 49.35 -37.73 -16.78
N ALA A 571 49.59 -37.96 -18.08
CA ALA A 571 48.65 -38.71 -18.90
C ALA A 571 48.64 -40.19 -18.46
N GLY A 572 47.45 -40.70 -18.10
CA GLY A 572 47.24 -42.01 -17.51
C GLY A 572 47.37 -42.06 -15.98
N ALA A 573 47.80 -40.98 -15.31
CA ALA A 573 47.85 -40.87 -13.86
C ALA A 573 46.48 -40.50 -13.27
N ARG A 574 46.24 -40.83 -12.02
CA ARG A 574 45.05 -40.35 -11.29
C ARG A 574 45.32 -38.95 -10.77
N LEU A 575 44.26 -38.13 -10.75
CA LEU A 575 44.35 -36.78 -10.20
C LEU A 575 44.92 -36.75 -8.76
N LEU A 576 44.68 -37.82 -7.97
CA LEU A 576 45.22 -37.97 -6.62
C LEU A 576 46.75 -38.22 -6.62
N ASP A 577 47.29 -38.76 -7.68
CA ASP A 577 48.69 -39.16 -7.77
C ASP A 577 49.60 -38.03 -8.30
N LEU A 578 49.02 -36.93 -8.81
CA LEU A 578 49.74 -35.69 -9.17
C LEU A 578 50.20 -35.02 -7.87
N GLY A 579 51.49 -34.77 -7.71
CA GLY A 579 52.05 -34.52 -6.40
C GLY A 579 52.63 -33.14 -6.11
N GLY A 580 52.37 -32.53 -4.99
CA GLY A 580 53.01 -31.35 -4.39
C GLY A 580 52.34 -30.97 -3.08
N PRO A 581 53.03 -30.36 -2.09
CA PRO A 581 52.44 -29.96 -0.80
C PRO A 581 51.42 -28.80 -0.92
N THR A 582 51.48 -28.07 -2.03
CA THR A 582 50.61 -26.89 -2.30
C THR A 582 49.77 -27.13 -3.54
N ARG A 583 48.77 -28.01 -3.49
CA ARG A 583 47.97 -28.35 -4.68
C ARG A 583 46.85 -27.36 -4.93
N PRO A 584 46.67 -26.88 -6.17
CA PRO A 584 45.46 -26.14 -6.55
C PRO A 584 44.24 -27.10 -6.54
N LEU A 585 43.08 -26.59 -6.23
CA LEU A 585 41.83 -27.35 -6.29
C LEU A 585 41.37 -27.45 -7.76
N ILE A 586 41.28 -28.66 -8.31
CA ILE A 586 40.72 -28.85 -9.65
C ILE A 586 39.19 -28.84 -9.53
N VAL A 587 38.59 -27.73 -9.94
CA VAL A 587 37.16 -27.48 -9.83
C VAL A 587 36.37 -28.10 -10.97
N MET A 588 37.01 -28.31 -12.14
CA MET A 588 36.33 -28.79 -13.34
C MET A 588 37.33 -29.46 -14.31
N LEU A 589 36.87 -30.48 -15.04
CA LEU A 589 37.61 -31.13 -16.13
C LEU A 589 36.75 -31.16 -17.39
N ARG A 590 37.34 -30.76 -18.53
CA ARG A 590 36.74 -30.86 -19.87
C ARG A 590 37.46 -31.88 -20.71
N ARG A 591 36.73 -32.92 -21.15
CA ARG A 591 37.23 -34.01 -22.02
C ARG A 591 36.30 -34.20 -23.22
N GLY A 592 36.81 -34.03 -24.41
CA GLY A 592 36.03 -34.26 -25.63
C GLY A 592 34.72 -33.48 -25.72
N GLY A 593 34.71 -32.23 -25.19
CA GLY A 593 33.52 -31.36 -25.13
C GLY A 593 32.57 -31.64 -23.96
N ARG A 594 32.81 -32.67 -23.16
CA ARG A 594 32.03 -32.91 -21.91
C ARG A 594 32.75 -32.30 -20.72
N VAL A 595 31.99 -31.63 -19.89
CA VAL A 595 32.47 -30.99 -18.66
C VAL A 595 31.92 -31.74 -17.47
N PHE A 596 32.78 -32.05 -16.49
CA PHE A 596 32.37 -32.68 -15.21
C PHE A 596 33.32 -32.30 -14.07
N VAL A 597 32.88 -32.46 -12.84
CA VAL A 597 33.70 -32.26 -11.64
C VAL A 597 34.51 -33.52 -11.43
N PRO A 598 35.87 -33.48 -11.50
CA PRO A 598 36.69 -34.65 -11.34
C PRO A 598 36.76 -35.05 -9.84
N THR A 599 37.04 -36.28 -9.59
CA THR A 599 37.38 -36.81 -8.27
C THR A 599 38.85 -37.16 -8.21
N GLY A 600 39.45 -37.34 -7.02
CA GLY A 600 40.84 -37.78 -6.88
C GLY A 600 41.17 -39.11 -7.61
N ARG A 601 40.16 -39.91 -7.97
CA ARG A 601 40.31 -41.16 -8.73
C ARG A 601 40.16 -40.98 -10.23
N THR A 602 39.89 -39.79 -10.70
CA THR A 602 39.79 -39.50 -12.16
C THR A 602 41.15 -39.67 -12.79
N VAL A 603 41.22 -40.51 -13.81
CA VAL A 603 42.43 -40.73 -14.61
C VAL A 603 42.44 -39.65 -15.68
N LEU A 604 43.58 -38.99 -15.86
CA LEU A 604 43.78 -37.95 -16.87
C LEU A 604 44.12 -38.54 -18.21
N ASP A 605 43.50 -38.04 -19.26
CA ASP A 605 43.79 -38.37 -20.64
C ASP A 605 44.51 -37.19 -21.36
N GLU A 606 45.31 -37.48 -22.36
CA GLU A 606 45.89 -36.44 -23.21
C GLU A 606 44.79 -35.55 -23.82
N GLY A 607 44.98 -34.25 -23.75
CA GLY A 607 44.01 -33.26 -24.21
C GLY A 607 42.92 -32.91 -23.19
N ASP A 608 42.97 -33.44 -21.97
CA ASP A 608 42.08 -32.96 -20.91
C ASP A 608 42.41 -31.53 -20.54
N GLU A 609 41.36 -30.73 -20.36
CA GLU A 609 41.49 -29.37 -19.89
C GLU A 609 41.02 -29.32 -18.41
N LEU A 610 41.94 -29.01 -17.51
CA LEU A 610 41.69 -28.87 -16.09
C LEU A 610 41.51 -27.38 -15.78
N PHE A 611 40.53 -27.07 -14.95
CA PHE A 611 40.34 -25.73 -14.39
C PHE A 611 40.77 -25.79 -12.90
N ALA A 612 41.93 -25.20 -12.65
CA ALA A 612 42.62 -25.23 -11.37
C ALA A 612 42.41 -23.90 -10.63
N LEU A 613 41.96 -23.98 -9.37
CA LEU A 613 41.79 -22.86 -8.45
C LEU A 613 42.95 -22.89 -7.44
N GLY A 614 43.79 -21.88 -7.40
CA GLY A 614 44.91 -21.79 -6.47
C GLY A 614 45.69 -20.49 -6.62
N ASP A 615 46.72 -20.32 -5.81
CA ASP A 615 47.68 -19.23 -6.01
C ASP A 615 48.57 -19.47 -7.24
N GLU A 616 49.21 -18.41 -7.70
CA GLU A 616 50.01 -18.44 -8.96
C GLU A 616 51.14 -19.49 -8.91
N GLU A 617 51.68 -19.77 -7.73
CA GLU A 617 52.77 -20.71 -7.55
C GLU A 617 52.27 -22.18 -7.67
N SER A 618 51.16 -22.50 -7.01
CA SER A 618 50.55 -23.84 -7.03
C SER A 618 50.02 -24.21 -8.42
N VAL A 619 49.48 -23.24 -9.15
CA VAL A 619 48.99 -23.48 -10.54
C VAL A 619 50.14 -23.62 -11.53
N ARG A 620 51.24 -22.89 -11.32
CA ARG A 620 52.47 -23.06 -12.12
C ARG A 620 53.06 -24.47 -11.92
N GLU A 621 53.18 -24.93 -10.66
CA GLU A 621 53.66 -26.29 -10.40
C GLU A 621 52.81 -27.35 -11.09
N LEU A 622 51.50 -27.21 -11.07
CA LEU A 622 50.58 -28.10 -11.76
C LEU A 622 50.80 -28.04 -13.29
N ARG A 623 51.04 -26.87 -13.86
CA ARG A 623 51.31 -26.70 -15.29
C ARG A 623 52.58 -27.42 -15.73
N ASP A 624 53.65 -27.26 -14.93
CA ASP A 624 54.95 -27.92 -15.20
C ASP A 624 54.83 -29.45 -15.17
N GLU A 625 53.97 -30.03 -14.30
CA GLU A 625 53.66 -31.47 -14.26
C GLU A 625 52.86 -31.96 -15.49
N LEU A 626 52.06 -31.11 -16.08
CA LEU A 626 51.18 -31.42 -17.22
C LEU A 626 51.84 -31.21 -18.57
N GLU A 627 53.04 -30.59 -18.63
CA GLU A 627 53.87 -30.43 -19.82
C GLU A 627 54.69 -31.70 -20.15
N PRO A 628 55.18 -31.87 -21.39
CA PRO A 628 56.02 -33.02 -21.77
C PRO A 628 57.34 -33.08 -20.99
N ALA A 629 57.75 -34.27 -20.57
CA ALA A 629 58.96 -34.49 -19.79
C ALA A 629 60.27 -33.98 -20.47
N GLU A 630 60.28 -33.76 -21.79
CA GLU A 630 61.42 -33.20 -22.54
C GLU A 630 61.55 -31.69 -22.37
N ALA A 631 60.46 -30.96 -22.20
CA ALA A 631 60.48 -29.51 -21.99
C ALA A 631 61.05 -29.16 -20.60
N ASN A 632 60.77 -29.95 -19.60
CA ASN A 632 61.23 -29.77 -18.22
C ASN A 632 62.77 -30.06 -18.06
N ARG A 633 63.36 -30.90 -18.89
CA ARG A 633 64.84 -31.11 -18.89
C ARG A 633 65.60 -29.94 -19.50
N ALA A 634 65.08 -29.31 -20.52
CA ALA A 634 65.73 -28.17 -21.15
C ALA A 634 65.72 -26.90 -20.26
N ALA A 635 64.70 -26.72 -19.42
CA ALA A 635 64.61 -25.62 -18.47
C ALA A 635 65.53 -25.78 -17.25
N SER A 636 65.82 -27.03 -16.83
CA SER A 636 66.73 -27.32 -15.70
C SER A 636 68.21 -27.29 -16.06
N GLU A 637 68.58 -27.31 -17.35
CA GLU A 637 69.96 -27.15 -17.84
C GLU A 637 70.34 -25.70 -18.14
N THR A 638 69.37 -24.79 -18.11
CA THR A 638 69.60 -23.34 -18.37
C THR A 638 69.41 -22.44 -17.14
N ALA A 639 69.04 -22.98 -15.97
CA ALA A 639 69.03 -22.31 -14.68
C ALA A 639 70.24 -22.76 -13.85
#